data_2532bb34fde34cb6e372269fa805c4d1
#
_entry.id   2532bb34fde34cb6e372269fa805c4d1
#
_cell.length_a   1.000
_cell.length_b   1.000
_cell.length_c   1.000
_cell.angle_alpha   90.00
_cell.angle_beta   90.00
_cell.angle_gamma   90.00
#
_symmetry.space_group_name_H-M   'P 1'
#
loop_
_entity.id
_entity.type
_entity.pdbx_description
1 polymer ?
#
loop_
_entity_poly.entity_id
_entity_poly.type
_entity_poly.pdbx_seq_one_letter_code
_entity_poly.pdbx_strand_id
1 'polypeptide(L)'
;MNKITSKADLDAAFEAAKGKLALRLVAHGEIDSKKKDILCCGGTGCHASASQTLMANLRDEIRAAGLEADVKVVQTGCFGFCAQGPIVKVMPDNVFYVQVTPDDAKEIVQKHIVGHEVVERLLYVEPTLKAKIHDYEKMPFYAKQHRIALRNCGLIDAESLEDYIANEGYQGLAKALTSMTPEEVVQEVLNSGICGRGGAGFPTGLKWKIAAGVKADEKYIVCNADEGDPGAFMDRSIMEGDPSSVIEAMAIGAYAIGAQHGLVYIRAEYPLAVSRLQMAIDQAREVGLLGKNILGTDFCFDIEIKLGAGAFVCGEETALIHSMEGQRGEPTTKPPFPANIGGGYWGCSTNVNNVETYASIPVILVKGAKWYAQIGNWKIETDEKGNWTKTVSGNAGTKVFALAGQVNNVGLVEVPMGTTLREIIYDIGGGISGGHAFKAVQTGGPSGGCITAENLDTPIDYMNLGKIGSMMGSGGMIVLSDKDCMPAMAKFYLGFTKDESCGKCTPCRIGTRRMLEMLEKICDGNGTEEMLVELEDLANTIKDTALCGLGQTAPNPILSTLRYFKDEYIAHVRDKKCPAGTCTKLYSLTITDACKGCTKCARNCPVNAITGAVKQQHVIDTKKCIKCGACISACPFKAIIKE
;
A
#
# COMPACT_ATOMS: atom_id res chain seq x y z
N MET A 1 11.36 4.36 -30.10
CA MET A 1 12.29 5.42 -29.64
C MET A 1 13.68 5.14 -30.18
N ASN A 2 14.50 6.16 -30.47
CA ASN A 2 15.91 5.95 -30.87
C ASN A 2 16.72 5.42 -29.67
N LYS A 3 17.88 4.80 -29.98
CA LYS A 3 18.82 4.41 -28.91
C LYS A 3 19.33 5.65 -28.17
N ILE A 4 19.47 5.51 -26.85
CA ILE A 4 19.99 6.53 -25.92
C ILE A 4 21.38 6.06 -25.49
N THR A 5 22.40 6.58 -26.15
CA THR A 5 23.80 6.16 -25.95
C THR A 5 24.62 7.20 -25.19
N SER A 6 24.03 8.35 -24.91
CA SER A 6 24.67 9.45 -24.18
C SER A 6 23.64 10.26 -23.38
N LYS A 7 24.12 11.09 -22.46
CA LYS A 7 23.27 12.08 -21.79
C LYS A 7 22.59 13.02 -22.79
N ALA A 8 23.30 13.43 -23.85
CA ALA A 8 22.74 14.30 -24.88
C ALA A 8 21.58 13.66 -25.62
N ASP A 9 21.64 12.33 -25.88
CA ASP A 9 20.51 11.59 -26.50
C ASP A 9 19.32 11.55 -25.57
N LEU A 10 19.55 11.37 -24.24
CA LEU A 10 18.47 11.38 -23.25
C LEU A 10 17.83 12.77 -23.14
N ASP A 11 18.63 13.84 -23.13
CA ASP A 11 18.12 15.21 -23.09
C ASP A 11 17.31 15.53 -24.36
N ALA A 12 17.75 15.06 -25.54
CA ALA A 12 17.01 15.19 -26.78
C ALA A 12 15.69 14.39 -26.77
N ALA A 13 15.70 13.19 -26.20
CA ALA A 13 14.50 12.38 -26.02
C ALA A 13 13.51 13.05 -25.06
N PHE A 14 13.98 13.63 -23.96
CA PHE A 14 13.15 14.41 -23.04
C PHE A 14 12.52 15.62 -23.72
N GLU A 15 13.30 16.44 -24.45
CA GLU A 15 12.80 17.61 -25.17
C GLU A 15 11.75 17.25 -26.22
N ALA A 16 11.92 16.11 -26.89
CA ALA A 16 10.95 15.61 -27.87
C ALA A 16 9.64 15.10 -27.21
N ALA A 17 9.75 14.51 -26.01
CA ALA A 17 8.64 13.86 -25.33
C ALA A 17 7.86 14.78 -24.38
N LYS A 18 8.50 15.81 -23.76
CA LYS A 18 7.89 16.65 -22.71
C LYS A 18 6.55 17.28 -23.12
N GLY A 19 6.38 17.58 -24.41
CA GLY A 19 5.11 18.09 -24.97
C GLY A 19 3.94 17.12 -24.86
N LYS A 20 4.18 15.83 -24.69
CA LYS A 20 3.12 14.80 -24.54
C LYS A 20 2.37 14.93 -23.22
N LEU A 21 3.04 15.40 -22.19
CA LEU A 21 2.44 15.62 -20.86
C LEU A 21 1.91 17.03 -20.65
N ALA A 22 2.06 17.92 -21.64
CA ALA A 22 1.69 19.33 -21.49
C ALA A 22 0.24 19.53 -21.02
N LEU A 23 -0.72 18.76 -21.57
CA LEU A 23 -2.12 18.83 -21.15
C LEU A 23 -2.36 18.30 -19.72
N ARG A 24 -1.50 17.37 -19.24
CA ARG A 24 -1.66 16.69 -17.96
C ARG A 24 -1.01 17.42 -16.79
N LEU A 25 -0.02 18.28 -17.09
CA LEU A 25 0.79 19.01 -16.10
C LEU A 25 0.35 20.46 -15.90
N VAL A 26 -0.63 20.95 -16.67
CA VAL A 26 -1.15 22.32 -16.52
C VAL A 26 -2.15 22.41 -15.37
N ALA A 27 -2.13 23.55 -14.67
CA ALA A 27 -3.15 23.88 -13.71
C ALA A 27 -4.50 24.20 -14.41
N HIS A 28 -5.59 23.99 -13.69
CA HIS A 28 -6.94 24.21 -14.21
C HIS A 28 -7.10 25.64 -14.76
N GLY A 29 -7.54 25.77 -16.02
CA GLY A 29 -7.82 27.05 -16.67
C GLY A 29 -6.63 27.74 -17.35
N GLU A 30 -5.42 27.17 -17.30
CA GLU A 30 -4.24 27.76 -17.97
C GLU A 30 -4.22 27.56 -19.49
N ILE A 31 -4.91 26.53 -20.00
CA ILE A 31 -4.98 26.21 -21.44
C ILE A 31 -6.43 25.99 -21.87
N ASP A 32 -6.93 26.85 -22.74
CA ASP A 32 -8.12 26.56 -23.56
C ASP A 32 -7.68 25.73 -24.77
N SER A 33 -7.83 24.41 -24.69
CA SER A 33 -7.39 23.48 -25.72
C SER A 33 -8.55 22.63 -26.22
N LYS A 34 -8.65 22.49 -27.52
CA LYS A 34 -9.52 21.47 -28.15
C LYS A 34 -8.97 20.05 -27.92
N LYS A 35 -7.66 19.94 -27.66
CA LYS A 35 -7.02 18.65 -27.37
C LYS A 35 -7.30 18.25 -25.92
N LYS A 36 -7.64 16.97 -25.73
CA LYS A 36 -7.94 16.40 -24.43
C LYS A 36 -7.23 15.07 -24.23
N ASP A 37 -6.76 14.85 -23.00
CA ASP A 37 -6.33 13.53 -22.53
C ASP A 37 -7.37 12.99 -21.53
N ILE A 38 -7.93 11.82 -21.82
CA ILE A 38 -8.82 11.09 -20.93
C ILE A 38 -7.99 10.04 -20.21
N LEU A 39 -7.62 10.32 -18.97
CA LEU A 39 -6.80 9.46 -18.13
C LEU A 39 -7.69 8.45 -17.42
N CYS A 40 -7.51 7.17 -17.70
CA CYS A 40 -8.29 6.08 -17.10
C CYS A 40 -7.43 5.24 -16.16
N CYS A 41 -7.95 4.93 -14.99
CA CYS A 41 -7.27 4.07 -14.03
C CYS A 41 -7.13 2.64 -14.58
N GLY A 42 -5.88 2.20 -14.74
CA GLY A 42 -5.50 0.86 -15.18
C GLY A 42 -4.87 0.01 -14.08
N GLY A 43 -5.08 0.32 -12.79
CA GLY A 43 -4.65 -0.54 -11.68
C GLY A 43 -5.56 -1.76 -11.48
N THR A 44 -5.06 -2.80 -10.82
CA THR A 44 -5.73 -4.11 -10.64
C THR A 44 -7.19 -3.99 -10.15
N GLY A 45 -7.49 -3.12 -9.18
CA GLY A 45 -8.86 -2.95 -8.65
C GLY A 45 -9.84 -2.43 -9.70
N CYS A 46 -9.42 -1.44 -10.51
CA CYS A 46 -10.23 -0.91 -11.60
C CYS A 46 -10.34 -1.90 -12.78
N HIS A 47 -9.29 -2.69 -13.04
CA HIS A 47 -9.34 -3.80 -13.98
C HIS A 47 -10.44 -4.81 -13.63
N ALA A 48 -10.53 -5.21 -12.36
CA ALA A 48 -11.58 -6.09 -11.86
C ALA A 48 -13.00 -5.48 -11.99
N SER A 49 -13.08 -4.14 -12.08
CA SER A 49 -14.32 -3.38 -12.28
C SER A 49 -14.53 -2.93 -13.73
N ALA A 50 -14.01 -3.69 -14.69
CA ALA A 50 -14.21 -3.50 -16.15
C ALA A 50 -13.61 -2.20 -16.74
N SER A 51 -12.54 -1.62 -16.16
CA SER A 51 -11.92 -0.40 -16.72
C SER A 51 -11.36 -0.59 -18.14
N GLN A 52 -10.96 -1.80 -18.53
CA GLN A 52 -10.51 -2.10 -19.89
C GLN A 52 -11.65 -1.94 -20.91
N THR A 53 -12.84 -2.47 -20.57
CA THR A 53 -14.04 -2.31 -21.40
C THR A 53 -14.44 -0.83 -21.50
N LEU A 54 -14.36 -0.10 -20.36
CA LEU A 54 -14.59 1.34 -20.33
C LEU A 54 -13.65 2.09 -21.31
N MET A 55 -12.35 1.80 -21.27
CA MET A 55 -11.37 2.42 -22.17
C MET A 55 -11.62 2.09 -23.65
N ALA A 56 -12.02 0.85 -23.94
CA ALA A 56 -12.40 0.45 -25.30
C ALA A 56 -13.62 1.24 -25.79
N ASN A 57 -14.67 1.31 -24.97
CA ASN A 57 -15.89 2.06 -25.29
C ASN A 57 -15.59 3.57 -25.49
N LEU A 58 -14.75 4.17 -24.64
CA LEU A 58 -14.33 5.57 -24.80
C LEU A 58 -13.61 5.80 -26.15
N ARG A 59 -12.70 4.90 -26.56
CA ARG A 59 -12.01 4.99 -27.86
C ARG A 59 -12.99 4.85 -29.02
N ASP A 60 -13.95 3.95 -28.92
CA ASP A 60 -14.97 3.74 -29.97
C ASP A 60 -15.90 4.96 -30.09
N GLU A 61 -16.36 5.55 -28.97
CA GLU A 61 -17.20 6.76 -29.00
C GLU A 61 -16.43 7.99 -29.51
N ILE A 62 -15.13 8.14 -29.19
CA ILE A 62 -14.25 9.19 -29.73
C ILE A 62 -14.10 9.03 -31.23
N ARG A 63 -13.90 7.80 -31.73
CA ARG A 63 -13.84 7.49 -33.13
C ARG A 63 -15.15 7.81 -33.85
N ALA A 64 -16.27 7.41 -33.27
CA ALA A 64 -17.61 7.72 -33.80
C ALA A 64 -17.89 9.22 -33.86
N ALA A 65 -17.30 10.00 -32.98
CA ALA A 65 -17.38 11.47 -32.97
C ALA A 65 -16.36 12.16 -33.90
N GLY A 66 -15.43 11.41 -34.53
CA GLY A 66 -14.38 11.96 -35.41
C GLY A 66 -13.31 12.77 -34.68
N LEU A 67 -13.05 12.49 -33.37
CA LEU A 67 -12.17 13.26 -32.50
C LEU A 67 -10.81 12.59 -32.22
N GLU A 68 -10.45 11.54 -32.93
CA GLU A 68 -9.21 10.74 -32.68
C GLU A 68 -7.91 11.56 -32.83
N ALA A 69 -7.94 12.66 -33.59
CA ALA A 69 -6.78 13.55 -33.74
C ALA A 69 -6.57 14.48 -32.52
N ASP A 70 -7.64 14.78 -31.79
CA ASP A 70 -7.62 15.76 -30.70
C ASP A 70 -7.81 15.16 -29.30
N VAL A 71 -8.39 13.94 -29.19
CA VAL A 71 -8.72 13.31 -27.92
C VAL A 71 -8.04 11.95 -27.77
N LYS A 72 -7.27 11.76 -26.70
CA LYS A 72 -6.57 10.50 -26.41
C LYS A 72 -7.12 9.85 -25.14
N VAL A 73 -7.32 8.53 -25.17
CA VAL A 73 -7.58 7.71 -23.97
C VAL A 73 -6.27 7.07 -23.52
N VAL A 74 -5.83 7.43 -22.33
CA VAL A 74 -4.56 7.02 -21.74
C VAL A 74 -4.81 6.09 -20.57
N GLN A 75 -4.15 4.93 -20.57
CA GLN A 75 -4.18 3.98 -19.46
C GLN A 75 -3.10 4.35 -18.46
N THR A 76 -3.50 4.92 -17.34
CA THR A 76 -2.55 5.27 -16.28
C THR A 76 -2.41 4.14 -15.25
N GLY A 77 -1.45 4.29 -14.33
CA GLY A 77 -1.43 3.52 -13.08
C GLY A 77 -2.61 3.85 -12.16
N CYS A 78 -2.57 3.29 -10.94
CA CYS A 78 -3.61 3.51 -9.95
C CYS A 78 -3.62 4.98 -9.47
N PHE A 79 -4.79 5.62 -9.49
CA PHE A 79 -4.96 6.96 -8.91
C PHE A 79 -4.83 6.99 -7.38
N GLY A 80 -4.85 5.83 -6.72
CA GLY A 80 -4.80 5.70 -5.28
C GLY A 80 -6.16 5.76 -4.59
N PHE A 81 -7.25 6.15 -5.25
CA PHE A 81 -8.58 6.28 -4.67
C PHE A 81 -9.47 5.05 -4.97
N CYS A 82 -9.06 3.90 -4.47
CA CYS A 82 -9.59 2.60 -4.89
C CYS A 82 -11.08 2.38 -4.59
N ALA A 83 -11.61 2.95 -3.50
CA ALA A 83 -13.05 2.86 -3.18
C ALA A 83 -13.95 3.59 -4.20
N GLN A 84 -13.38 4.48 -5.00
CA GLN A 84 -14.09 5.29 -6.00
C GLN A 84 -13.83 4.84 -7.45
N GLY A 85 -13.13 3.72 -7.63
CA GLY A 85 -12.87 3.16 -8.98
C GLY A 85 -14.11 2.53 -9.63
N PRO A 86 -14.13 2.40 -10.97
CA PRO A 86 -13.18 2.96 -11.95
C PRO A 86 -13.17 4.48 -12.02
N ILE A 87 -11.97 5.04 -12.25
CA ILE A 87 -11.74 6.48 -12.27
C ILE A 87 -11.40 6.94 -13.68
N VAL A 88 -11.96 8.07 -14.08
CA VAL A 88 -11.64 8.77 -15.32
C VAL A 88 -11.36 10.25 -15.01
N LYS A 89 -10.19 10.75 -15.44
CA LYS A 89 -9.84 12.17 -15.32
C LYS A 89 -9.70 12.79 -16.71
N VAL A 90 -10.39 13.88 -16.97
CA VAL A 90 -10.35 14.62 -18.25
C VAL A 90 -9.44 15.83 -18.11
N MET A 91 -8.38 15.89 -18.91
CA MET A 91 -7.42 16.98 -18.92
C MET A 91 -7.50 17.77 -20.27
N PRO A 92 -7.29 19.09 -20.26
CA PRO A 92 -6.87 19.95 -19.16
C PRO A 92 -8.03 20.47 -18.28
N ASP A 93 -9.27 20.00 -18.46
CA ASP A 93 -10.44 20.47 -17.69
C ASP A 93 -10.34 20.12 -16.20
N ASN A 94 -9.41 19.24 -15.85
CA ASN A 94 -9.14 18.73 -14.49
C ASN A 94 -10.38 18.12 -13.79
N VAL A 95 -11.33 17.61 -14.59
CA VAL A 95 -12.57 17.00 -14.10
C VAL A 95 -12.33 15.54 -13.74
N PHE A 96 -12.72 15.16 -12.54
CA PHE A 96 -12.47 13.84 -11.96
C PHE A 96 -13.77 13.06 -11.74
N TYR A 97 -13.97 12.03 -12.55
CA TYR A 97 -15.13 11.14 -12.49
C TYR A 97 -14.82 9.87 -11.70
N VAL A 98 -15.78 9.44 -10.88
CA VAL A 98 -15.68 8.27 -10.01
C VAL A 98 -16.76 7.25 -10.33
N GLN A 99 -16.50 5.97 -9.97
CA GLN A 99 -17.42 4.85 -10.15
C GLN A 99 -17.97 4.75 -11.59
N VAL A 100 -17.11 5.06 -12.55
CA VAL A 100 -17.48 5.10 -13.98
C VAL A 100 -17.63 3.68 -14.51
N THR A 101 -18.76 3.41 -15.15
CA THR A 101 -19.06 2.12 -15.79
C THR A 101 -18.76 2.17 -17.30
N PRO A 102 -18.61 1.03 -17.98
CA PRO A 102 -18.47 1.00 -19.44
C PRO A 102 -19.59 1.73 -20.20
N ASP A 103 -20.83 1.73 -19.67
CA ASP A 103 -21.99 2.38 -20.29
C ASP A 103 -21.93 3.90 -20.22
N ASP A 104 -21.16 4.47 -19.29
CA ASP A 104 -20.99 5.91 -19.13
C ASP A 104 -20.10 6.53 -20.22
N ALA A 105 -19.33 5.73 -20.95
CA ALA A 105 -18.40 6.21 -21.98
C ALA A 105 -19.08 7.12 -22.99
N LYS A 106 -20.26 6.74 -23.48
CA LYS A 106 -21.04 7.54 -24.43
C LYS A 106 -21.44 8.89 -23.86
N GLU A 107 -21.92 8.93 -22.61
CA GLU A 107 -22.33 10.18 -21.97
C GLU A 107 -21.13 11.09 -21.74
N ILE A 108 -19.99 10.57 -21.29
CA ILE A 108 -18.75 11.35 -21.12
C ILE A 108 -18.34 11.98 -22.45
N VAL A 109 -18.29 11.21 -23.55
CA VAL A 109 -17.86 11.73 -24.84
C VAL A 109 -18.88 12.75 -25.38
N GLN A 110 -20.17 12.43 -25.38
CA GLN A 110 -21.19 13.33 -25.96
C GLN A 110 -21.40 14.60 -25.17
N LYS A 111 -21.48 14.52 -23.83
CA LYS A 111 -21.70 15.70 -22.99
C LYS A 111 -20.43 16.48 -22.73
N HIS A 112 -19.38 15.81 -22.20
CA HIS A 112 -18.20 16.53 -21.74
C HIS A 112 -17.26 16.87 -22.88
N ILE A 113 -16.93 15.93 -23.76
CA ILE A 113 -15.94 16.16 -24.81
C ILE A 113 -16.52 16.99 -25.95
N VAL A 114 -17.72 16.65 -26.43
CA VAL A 114 -18.39 17.34 -27.55
C VAL A 114 -19.18 18.57 -27.08
N GLY A 115 -19.99 18.39 -26.02
CA GLY A 115 -20.91 19.41 -25.52
C GLY A 115 -20.30 20.38 -24.50
N HIS A 116 -19.08 20.14 -24.02
CA HIS A 116 -18.40 20.93 -22.98
C HIS A 116 -19.19 21.05 -21.66
N GLU A 117 -20.03 20.05 -21.37
CA GLU A 117 -20.83 19.98 -20.13
C GLU A 117 -20.35 18.83 -19.24
N VAL A 118 -20.02 19.13 -18.00
CA VAL A 118 -19.59 18.13 -17.01
C VAL A 118 -20.72 17.13 -16.71
N VAL A 119 -20.38 15.84 -16.61
CA VAL A 119 -21.34 14.79 -16.22
C VAL A 119 -21.48 14.76 -14.70
N GLU A 120 -22.36 15.63 -14.20
CA GLU A 120 -22.55 15.92 -12.77
C GLU A 120 -22.78 14.67 -11.88
N ARG A 121 -23.43 13.62 -12.39
CA ARG A 121 -23.72 12.41 -11.61
C ARG A 121 -22.48 11.55 -11.31
N LEU A 122 -21.41 11.72 -12.10
CA LEU A 122 -20.16 10.98 -11.98
C LEU A 122 -19.12 11.72 -11.12
N LEU A 123 -19.43 12.93 -10.63
CA LEU A 123 -18.52 13.67 -9.78
C LEU A 123 -18.43 13.06 -8.38
N TYR A 124 -17.25 13.17 -7.78
CA TYR A 124 -17.05 12.80 -6.38
C TYR A 124 -17.90 13.67 -5.46
N VAL A 125 -18.60 13.02 -4.53
CA VAL A 125 -19.36 13.69 -3.46
C VAL A 125 -18.58 13.56 -2.16
N GLU A 126 -18.16 14.71 -1.63
CA GLU A 126 -17.43 14.73 -0.36
C GLU A 126 -18.33 14.22 0.79
N PRO A 127 -17.90 13.23 1.60
CA PRO A 127 -18.76 12.53 2.56
C PRO A 127 -19.33 13.44 3.67
N THR A 128 -18.56 14.43 4.10
CA THR A 128 -18.91 15.31 5.23
C THR A 128 -19.84 16.45 4.80
N LEU A 129 -19.45 17.18 3.77
CA LEU A 129 -20.19 18.38 3.28
C LEU A 129 -21.31 18.02 2.31
N LYS A 130 -21.34 16.79 1.80
CA LYS A 130 -22.26 16.33 0.74
C LYS A 130 -22.19 17.20 -0.54
N ALA A 131 -21.05 17.85 -0.75
CA ALA A 131 -20.80 18.71 -1.91
C ALA A 131 -20.13 17.91 -3.02
N LYS A 132 -20.53 18.16 -4.27
CA LYS A 132 -19.83 17.67 -5.45
C LYS A 132 -18.57 18.48 -5.69
N ILE A 133 -17.47 17.79 -5.99
CA ILE A 133 -16.18 18.42 -6.27
C ILE A 133 -15.78 18.12 -7.71
N HIS A 134 -15.62 19.18 -8.50
CA HIS A 134 -15.22 19.11 -9.91
C HIS A 134 -13.71 18.96 -10.05
N ASP A 135 -12.98 19.75 -9.25
CA ASP A 135 -11.54 19.94 -9.34
C ASP A 135 -10.81 18.90 -8.48
N TYR A 136 -10.01 18.07 -9.12
CA TYR A 136 -9.19 17.06 -8.47
C TYR A 136 -8.31 17.62 -7.34
N GLU A 137 -7.71 18.80 -7.54
CA GLU A 137 -6.80 19.40 -6.58
C GLU A 137 -7.53 19.92 -5.31
N LYS A 138 -8.82 20.19 -5.42
CA LYS A 138 -9.66 20.60 -4.29
C LYS A 138 -10.28 19.44 -3.52
N MET A 139 -10.11 18.21 -3.99
CA MET A 139 -10.59 17.04 -3.26
C MET A 139 -9.79 16.86 -1.97
N PRO A 140 -10.41 16.79 -0.77
CA PRO A 140 -9.70 16.61 0.49
C PRO A 140 -8.75 15.40 0.48
N PHE A 141 -9.14 14.35 -0.22
CA PHE A 141 -8.31 13.15 -0.39
C PHE A 141 -6.96 13.42 -1.04
N TYR A 142 -6.85 14.35 -1.99
CA TYR A 142 -5.61 14.66 -2.69
C TYR A 142 -4.92 15.93 -2.19
N ALA A 143 -5.67 16.92 -1.76
CA ALA A 143 -5.16 18.27 -1.44
C ALA A 143 -4.08 18.30 -0.34
N LYS A 144 -4.09 17.31 0.57
CA LYS A 144 -3.13 17.20 1.68
C LYS A 144 -2.05 16.15 1.44
N GLN A 145 -2.07 15.45 0.33
CA GLN A 145 -1.05 14.49 -0.03
C GLN A 145 0.18 15.17 -0.67
N HIS A 146 1.35 14.60 -0.43
CA HIS A 146 2.60 14.98 -1.08
C HIS A 146 3.17 13.75 -1.78
N ARG A 147 2.86 13.61 -3.08
CA ARG A 147 3.14 12.38 -3.83
C ARG A 147 4.52 12.43 -4.46
N ILE A 148 5.45 11.61 -3.95
CA ILE A 148 6.81 11.40 -4.45
C ILE A 148 6.93 9.99 -5.05
N ALA A 149 6.67 8.96 -4.27
CA ALA A 149 6.69 7.58 -4.74
C ALA A 149 5.53 7.32 -5.72
N LEU A 150 4.38 7.95 -5.51
CA LEU A 150 3.19 7.85 -6.36
C LEU A 150 3.07 8.98 -7.41
N ARG A 151 4.13 9.79 -7.65
CA ARG A 151 4.09 10.99 -8.51
C ARG A 151 3.53 10.73 -9.92
N ASN A 152 3.88 9.62 -10.51
CA ASN A 152 3.51 9.23 -11.86
C ASN A 152 2.18 8.44 -11.92
N CYS A 153 1.73 7.89 -10.79
CA CYS A 153 0.49 7.11 -10.72
C CYS A 153 -0.73 8.00 -10.99
N GLY A 154 -1.49 7.67 -12.03
CA GLY A 154 -2.62 8.49 -12.50
C GLY A 154 -2.23 9.68 -13.39
N LEU A 155 -0.96 9.79 -13.80
CA LEU A 155 -0.44 10.85 -14.67
C LEU A 155 0.09 10.33 -16.00
N ILE A 156 1.04 9.39 -15.96
CA ILE A 156 1.68 8.84 -17.17
C ILE A 156 0.96 7.59 -17.66
N ASP A 157 1.18 7.25 -18.91
CA ASP A 157 0.89 5.92 -19.42
C ASP A 157 1.90 4.93 -18.82
N ALA A 158 1.40 3.99 -18.01
CA ALA A 158 2.23 3.05 -17.28
C ALA A 158 3.02 2.05 -18.16
N GLU A 159 2.67 1.96 -19.44
CA GLU A 159 3.29 1.08 -20.44
C GLU A 159 4.21 1.84 -21.41
N SER A 160 4.42 3.15 -21.18
CA SER A 160 5.19 4.04 -22.05
C SER A 160 6.46 4.56 -21.39
N LEU A 161 7.61 4.07 -21.81
CA LEU A 161 8.91 4.62 -21.42
C LEU A 161 9.05 6.09 -21.83
N GLU A 162 8.43 6.49 -22.94
CA GLU A 162 8.47 7.85 -23.46
C GLU A 162 7.74 8.84 -22.54
N ASP A 163 6.59 8.42 -21.95
CA ASP A 163 5.88 9.22 -20.94
C ASP A 163 6.71 9.34 -19.65
N TYR A 164 7.42 8.28 -19.25
CA TYR A 164 8.32 8.34 -18.09
C TYR A 164 9.49 9.31 -18.33
N ILE A 165 10.13 9.26 -19.50
CA ILE A 165 11.19 10.21 -19.90
C ILE A 165 10.64 11.63 -19.97
N ALA A 166 9.41 11.83 -20.49
CA ALA A 166 8.75 13.13 -20.57
C ALA A 166 8.54 13.77 -19.18
N ASN A 167 8.51 12.98 -18.09
CA ASN A 167 8.41 13.44 -16.71
C ASN A 167 9.75 13.32 -15.94
N GLU A 168 10.84 13.77 -16.57
CA GLU A 168 12.21 13.76 -16.00
C GLU A 168 12.77 12.35 -15.73
N GLY A 169 12.21 11.28 -16.31
CA GLY A 169 12.70 9.91 -16.14
C GLY A 169 14.13 9.73 -16.65
N TYR A 170 14.89 8.90 -15.96
CA TYR A 170 16.31 8.61 -16.17
C TYR A 170 17.28 9.81 -16.02
N GLN A 171 16.79 10.99 -15.68
CA GLN A 171 17.67 12.14 -15.39
C GLN A 171 18.47 11.92 -14.11
N GLY A 172 17.93 11.22 -13.11
CA GLY A 172 18.65 10.82 -11.91
C GLY A 172 19.83 9.89 -12.21
N LEU A 173 19.60 8.88 -13.05
CA LEU A 173 20.65 7.96 -13.51
C LEU A 173 21.71 8.68 -14.35
N ALA A 174 21.27 9.55 -15.26
CA ALA A 174 22.20 10.34 -16.07
C ALA A 174 23.11 11.22 -15.20
N LYS A 175 22.56 11.91 -14.21
CA LYS A 175 23.32 12.70 -13.23
C LYS A 175 24.32 11.82 -12.47
N ALA A 176 23.88 10.65 -11.99
CA ALA A 176 24.75 9.73 -11.27
C ALA A 176 25.95 9.28 -12.12
N LEU A 177 25.70 8.83 -13.36
CA LEU A 177 26.74 8.27 -14.22
C LEU A 177 27.68 9.31 -14.83
N THR A 178 27.22 10.54 -15.06
CA THR A 178 28.02 11.54 -15.81
C THR A 178 28.59 12.67 -14.93
N SER A 179 28.12 12.81 -13.70
CA SER A 179 28.45 13.98 -12.88
C SER A 179 28.79 13.66 -11.42
N MET A 180 28.70 12.38 -11.00
CA MET A 180 28.93 11.96 -9.62
C MET A 180 29.79 10.69 -9.59
N THR A 181 30.60 10.55 -8.55
CA THR A 181 31.23 9.25 -8.23
C THR A 181 30.25 8.35 -7.47
N PRO A 182 30.50 7.02 -7.42
CA PRO A 182 29.70 6.11 -6.60
C PRO A 182 29.56 6.55 -5.14
N GLU A 183 30.64 7.02 -4.54
CA GLU A 183 30.68 7.51 -3.16
C GLU A 183 29.81 8.76 -2.97
N GLU A 184 29.81 9.68 -3.94
CA GLU A 184 28.96 10.88 -3.91
C GLU A 184 27.47 10.51 -4.03
N VAL A 185 27.12 9.50 -4.83
CA VAL A 185 25.73 8.99 -4.90
C VAL A 185 25.31 8.38 -3.56
N VAL A 186 26.17 7.55 -2.93
CA VAL A 186 25.91 7.01 -1.58
C VAL A 186 25.71 8.13 -0.58
N GLN A 187 26.56 9.17 -0.61
CA GLN A 187 26.48 10.28 0.33
C GLN A 187 25.22 11.14 0.09
N GLU A 188 24.80 11.34 -1.16
CA GLU A 188 23.56 12.04 -1.50
C GLU A 188 22.34 11.31 -0.93
N VAL A 189 22.26 9.98 -1.11
CA VAL A 189 21.19 9.16 -0.54
C VAL A 189 21.24 9.18 0.99
N LEU A 190 22.42 9.17 1.59
CA LEU A 190 22.59 9.26 3.04
C LEU A 190 22.10 10.62 3.58
N ASN A 191 22.50 11.71 2.94
CA ASN A 191 22.11 13.07 3.31
C ASN A 191 20.62 13.37 3.08
N SER A 192 19.94 12.60 2.22
CA SER A 192 18.49 12.72 2.03
C SER A 192 17.69 12.23 3.23
N GLY A 193 18.30 11.40 4.10
CA GLY A 193 17.65 10.81 5.26
C GLY A 193 16.59 9.75 4.93
N ILE A 194 16.52 9.28 3.68
CA ILE A 194 15.57 8.22 3.32
C ILE A 194 15.86 6.95 4.09
N CYS A 195 14.85 6.47 4.80
CA CYS A 195 14.85 5.17 5.46
C CYS A 195 14.08 4.14 4.63
N GLY A 196 14.40 2.86 4.77
CA GLY A 196 13.69 1.79 4.09
C GLY A 196 12.18 1.81 4.38
N ARG A 197 11.35 1.75 3.32
CA ARG A 197 9.88 1.83 3.39
C ARG A 197 9.19 0.48 3.56
N GLY A 198 9.96 -0.62 3.55
CA GLY A 198 9.44 -1.98 3.74
C GLY A 198 9.10 -2.37 5.19
N GLY A 199 9.19 -1.45 6.16
CA GLY A 199 8.72 -1.67 7.54
C GLY A 199 9.73 -1.43 8.64
N ALA A 200 11.00 -1.79 8.45
CA ALA A 200 12.03 -1.70 9.50
C ALA A 200 12.65 -0.30 9.65
N GLY A 201 12.54 0.57 8.64
CA GLY A 201 13.04 1.95 8.72
C GLY A 201 14.55 2.11 8.79
N PHE A 202 15.34 1.13 8.32
CA PHE A 202 16.79 1.24 8.30
C PHE A 202 17.25 2.31 7.30
N PRO A 203 18.24 3.19 7.63
CA PRO A 203 18.73 4.23 6.72
C PRO A 203 19.28 3.66 5.43
N THR A 204 18.66 4.00 4.29
CA THR A 204 18.98 3.42 2.97
C THR A 204 20.42 3.72 2.55
N GLY A 205 20.86 4.97 2.69
CA GLY A 205 22.24 5.38 2.35
C GLY A 205 23.29 4.67 3.21
N LEU A 206 23.00 4.37 4.48
CA LEU A 206 23.90 3.59 5.34
C LEU A 206 24.00 2.14 4.85
N LYS A 207 22.88 1.53 4.43
CA LYS A 207 22.87 0.18 3.84
C LYS A 207 23.71 0.13 2.57
N TRP A 208 23.57 1.14 1.71
CA TRP A 208 24.38 1.27 0.48
C TRP A 208 25.86 1.50 0.80
N LYS A 209 26.19 2.34 1.78
CA LYS A 209 27.57 2.57 2.23
C LYS A 209 28.25 1.28 2.70
N ILE A 210 27.54 0.45 3.46
CA ILE A 210 28.04 -0.86 3.92
C ILE A 210 28.30 -1.77 2.70
N ALA A 211 27.36 -1.90 1.78
CA ALA A 211 27.49 -2.75 0.59
C ALA A 211 28.61 -2.25 -0.36
N ALA A 212 28.73 -0.92 -0.53
CA ALA A 212 29.81 -0.31 -1.33
C ALA A 212 31.20 -0.64 -0.75
N GLY A 213 31.35 -0.62 0.59
CA GLY A 213 32.61 -0.91 1.28
C GLY A 213 33.07 -2.37 1.21
N VAL A 214 32.21 -3.31 0.81
CA VAL A 214 32.57 -4.71 0.65
C VAL A 214 33.36 -4.89 -0.64
N LYS A 215 34.57 -5.46 -0.54
CA LYS A 215 35.39 -5.84 -1.70
C LYS A 215 34.96 -7.21 -2.19
N ALA A 216 34.31 -7.27 -3.33
CA ALA A 216 33.84 -8.49 -3.99
C ALA A 216 33.83 -8.28 -5.51
N ASP A 217 34.14 -9.34 -6.26
CA ASP A 217 34.14 -9.31 -7.73
C ASP A 217 32.71 -9.28 -8.28
N GLU A 218 31.75 -9.82 -7.54
CA GLU A 218 30.35 -9.90 -7.92
C GLU A 218 29.46 -9.40 -6.76
N LYS A 219 28.54 -8.49 -7.10
CA LYS A 219 27.54 -7.93 -6.17
C LYS A 219 26.16 -7.91 -6.81
N TYR A 220 25.15 -8.08 -5.98
CA TYR A 220 23.75 -8.03 -6.39
C TYR A 220 23.01 -6.87 -5.73
N ILE A 221 22.07 -6.32 -6.48
CA ILE A 221 21.06 -5.40 -5.94
C ILE A 221 19.69 -6.02 -6.13
N VAL A 222 18.89 -6.02 -5.07
CA VAL A 222 17.59 -6.70 -5.05
C VAL A 222 16.48 -5.71 -4.70
N CYS A 223 15.42 -5.73 -5.50
CA CYS A 223 14.15 -5.10 -5.17
C CYS A 223 13.25 -6.13 -4.51
N ASN A 224 12.94 -5.90 -3.23
CA ASN A 224 11.95 -6.67 -2.50
C ASN A 224 10.56 -6.13 -2.82
N ALA A 225 9.84 -6.88 -3.65
CA ALA A 225 8.47 -6.64 -4.05
C ALA A 225 7.51 -7.73 -3.52
N ASP A 226 7.89 -8.39 -2.42
CA ASP A 226 7.05 -9.34 -1.68
C ASP A 226 6.15 -8.60 -0.69
N GLU A 227 5.14 -7.92 -1.18
CA GLU A 227 4.15 -7.18 -0.40
C GLU A 227 3.05 -8.13 0.07
N GLY A 228 3.18 -8.64 1.29
CA GLY A 228 2.30 -9.68 1.83
C GLY A 228 1.37 -9.23 2.95
N ASP A 229 1.49 -8.01 3.48
CA ASP A 229 0.64 -7.47 4.56
C ASP A 229 -0.84 -7.41 4.14
N PRO A 230 -1.78 -7.93 4.95
CA PRO A 230 -3.20 -7.79 4.67
C PRO A 230 -3.63 -6.32 4.53
N GLY A 231 -4.14 -5.97 3.35
CA GLY A 231 -4.57 -4.60 3.04
C GLY A 231 -3.50 -3.69 2.46
N ALA A 232 -2.21 -4.09 2.44
CA ALA A 232 -1.15 -3.33 1.78
C ALA A 232 -1.14 -3.60 0.26
N PHE A 233 -1.01 -2.53 -0.55
CA PHE A 233 -0.94 -2.62 -2.03
C PHE A 233 -0.19 -1.42 -2.65
N MET A 234 0.66 -0.73 -1.88
CA MET A 234 1.42 0.43 -2.35
C MET A 234 2.51 0.02 -3.34
N ASP A 235 3.28 -1.03 -3.03
CA ASP A 235 4.37 -1.51 -3.88
C ASP A 235 3.83 -2.05 -5.21
N ARG A 236 2.74 -2.82 -5.16
CA ARG A 236 2.01 -3.26 -6.36
C ARG A 236 1.58 -2.06 -7.21
N SER A 237 0.99 -1.04 -6.59
CA SER A 237 0.49 0.13 -7.32
C SER A 237 1.61 0.96 -7.97
N ILE A 238 2.78 1.04 -7.34
CA ILE A 238 3.97 1.66 -7.92
C ILE A 238 4.43 0.86 -9.15
N MET A 239 4.56 -0.46 -9.03
CA MET A 239 4.99 -1.30 -10.15
C MET A 239 3.97 -1.37 -11.29
N GLU A 240 2.66 -1.25 -10.98
CA GLU A 240 1.60 -1.13 -11.98
C GLU A 240 1.56 0.24 -12.65
N GLY A 241 2.02 1.30 -11.98
CA GLY A 241 1.84 2.68 -12.43
C GLY A 241 3.09 3.40 -12.89
N ASP A 242 4.25 3.00 -12.36
CA ASP A 242 5.55 3.62 -12.62
C ASP A 242 6.70 2.60 -12.44
N PRO A 243 6.72 1.48 -13.19
CA PRO A 243 7.77 0.47 -13.07
C PRO A 243 9.15 1.03 -13.43
N SER A 244 9.22 2.00 -14.33
CA SER A 244 10.48 2.60 -14.79
C SER A 244 11.23 3.33 -13.67
N SER A 245 10.53 3.92 -12.69
CA SER A 245 11.18 4.56 -11.53
C SER A 245 11.94 3.56 -10.66
N VAL A 246 11.43 2.33 -10.53
CA VAL A 246 12.09 1.26 -9.79
C VAL A 246 13.33 0.77 -10.55
N ILE A 247 13.23 0.62 -11.89
CA ILE A 247 14.34 0.22 -12.76
C ILE A 247 15.47 1.24 -12.71
N GLU A 248 15.15 2.53 -12.89
CA GLU A 248 16.11 3.62 -12.78
C GLU A 248 16.81 3.64 -11.41
N ALA A 249 16.04 3.52 -10.33
CA ALA A 249 16.56 3.50 -8.97
C ALA A 249 17.50 2.32 -8.71
N MET A 250 17.18 1.14 -9.24
CA MET A 250 18.05 -0.03 -9.13
C MET A 250 19.36 0.18 -9.89
N ALA A 251 19.33 0.81 -11.07
CA ALA A 251 20.54 1.15 -11.81
C ALA A 251 21.41 2.19 -11.06
N ILE A 252 20.80 3.22 -10.46
CA ILE A 252 21.48 4.19 -9.59
C ILE A 252 22.14 3.49 -8.40
N GLY A 253 21.39 2.61 -7.72
CA GLY A 253 21.90 1.86 -6.57
C GLY A 253 23.02 0.89 -6.97
N ALA A 254 22.90 0.22 -8.11
CA ALA A 254 23.91 -0.67 -8.64
C ALA A 254 25.22 0.06 -8.92
N TYR A 255 25.16 1.23 -9.57
CA TYR A 255 26.32 2.10 -9.76
C TYR A 255 26.96 2.49 -8.41
N ALA A 256 26.15 2.92 -7.45
CA ALA A 256 26.60 3.38 -6.14
C ALA A 256 27.33 2.32 -5.32
N ILE A 257 26.89 1.03 -5.41
CA ILE A 257 27.49 -0.07 -4.63
C ILE A 257 28.45 -0.94 -5.44
N GLY A 258 28.58 -0.71 -6.75
CA GLY A 258 29.39 -1.52 -7.66
C GLY A 258 28.77 -2.86 -8.01
N ALA A 259 27.44 -2.95 -8.10
CA ALA A 259 26.73 -4.16 -8.53
C ALA A 259 26.52 -4.19 -10.04
N GLN A 260 26.52 -5.39 -10.62
CA GLN A 260 26.31 -5.62 -12.05
C GLN A 260 24.96 -6.29 -12.34
N HIS A 261 24.35 -6.91 -11.32
CA HIS A 261 23.16 -7.73 -11.43
C HIS A 261 22.04 -7.22 -10.52
N GLY A 262 20.86 -6.97 -11.14
CA GLY A 262 19.63 -6.59 -10.45
C GLY A 262 18.62 -7.73 -10.44
N LEU A 263 17.98 -7.98 -9.31
CA LEU A 263 16.91 -8.95 -9.19
C LEU A 263 15.68 -8.28 -8.59
N VAL A 264 14.51 -8.46 -9.22
CA VAL A 264 13.24 -8.06 -8.63
C VAL A 264 12.50 -9.30 -8.16
N TYR A 265 12.38 -9.47 -6.85
CA TYR A 265 11.58 -10.55 -6.26
C TYR A 265 10.16 -10.06 -6.05
N ILE A 266 9.24 -10.55 -6.87
CA ILE A 266 7.84 -10.12 -6.92
C ILE A 266 6.89 -11.30 -6.78
N ARG A 267 5.75 -11.09 -6.11
CA ARG A 267 4.72 -12.11 -5.95
C ARG A 267 4.11 -12.50 -7.31
N ALA A 268 3.99 -13.81 -7.58
CA ALA A 268 3.29 -14.31 -8.78
C ALA A 268 1.80 -13.91 -8.83
N GLU A 269 1.23 -13.55 -7.67
CA GLU A 269 -0.15 -13.05 -7.52
C GLU A 269 -0.35 -11.62 -8.06
N TYR A 270 0.72 -10.96 -8.53
CA TYR A 270 0.66 -9.61 -9.11
C TYR A 270 0.92 -9.64 -10.63
N PRO A 271 0.11 -10.36 -11.43
CA PRO A 271 0.40 -10.59 -12.85
C PRO A 271 0.49 -9.29 -13.67
N LEU A 272 -0.32 -8.27 -13.35
CA LEU A 272 -0.27 -6.97 -14.02
C LEU A 272 1.04 -6.24 -13.73
N ALA A 273 1.47 -6.22 -12.47
CA ALA A 273 2.75 -5.61 -12.08
C ALA A 273 3.94 -6.33 -12.73
N VAL A 274 3.93 -7.67 -12.77
CA VAL A 274 4.94 -8.48 -13.46
C VAL A 274 5.01 -8.16 -14.94
N SER A 275 3.85 -8.09 -15.63
CA SER A 275 3.78 -7.80 -17.05
C SER A 275 4.32 -6.40 -17.38
N ARG A 276 3.91 -5.38 -16.61
CA ARG A 276 4.36 -4.00 -16.83
C ARG A 276 5.83 -3.80 -16.49
N LEU A 277 6.30 -4.43 -15.41
CA LEU A 277 7.72 -4.40 -15.06
C LEU A 277 8.59 -5.05 -16.14
N GLN A 278 8.17 -6.22 -16.68
CA GLN A 278 8.88 -6.88 -17.76
C GLN A 278 8.91 -6.00 -19.01
N MET A 279 7.78 -5.40 -19.39
CA MET A 279 7.68 -4.47 -20.52
C MET A 279 8.65 -3.28 -20.35
N ALA A 280 8.69 -2.68 -19.16
CA ALA A 280 9.58 -1.55 -18.87
C ALA A 280 11.06 -1.95 -18.91
N ILE A 281 11.42 -3.15 -18.43
CA ILE A 281 12.78 -3.72 -18.54
C ILE A 281 13.15 -3.89 -20.03
N ASP A 282 12.27 -4.48 -20.84
CA ASP A 282 12.53 -4.72 -22.26
C ASP A 282 12.65 -3.40 -23.04
N GLN A 283 11.80 -2.42 -22.77
CA GLN A 283 11.90 -1.08 -23.35
C GLN A 283 13.22 -0.38 -22.95
N ALA A 284 13.64 -0.47 -21.70
CA ALA A 284 14.91 0.11 -21.25
C ALA A 284 16.13 -0.55 -21.92
N ARG A 285 16.10 -1.88 -22.10
CA ARG A 285 17.13 -2.63 -22.85
C ARG A 285 17.16 -2.22 -24.33
N GLU A 286 15.99 -2.10 -24.95
CA GLU A 286 15.87 -1.74 -26.37
C GLU A 286 16.52 -0.37 -26.65
N VAL A 287 16.32 0.61 -25.78
CA VAL A 287 16.89 1.95 -25.97
C VAL A 287 18.30 2.12 -25.41
N GLY A 288 18.85 1.13 -24.66
CA GLY A 288 20.22 1.17 -24.12
C GLY A 288 20.35 1.80 -22.72
N LEU A 289 19.25 1.90 -21.97
CA LEU A 289 19.21 2.34 -20.56
C LEU A 289 19.39 1.18 -19.57
N LEU A 290 19.42 -0.06 -20.07
CA LEU A 290 19.89 -1.27 -19.40
C LEU A 290 20.82 -2.05 -20.34
N GLY A 291 21.71 -2.87 -19.78
CA GLY A 291 22.67 -3.69 -20.49
C GLY A 291 24.11 -3.17 -20.36
N LYS A 292 24.78 -2.97 -21.48
CA LYS A 292 26.20 -2.58 -21.54
C LYS A 292 26.37 -1.12 -21.91
N ASN A 293 27.41 -0.49 -21.35
CA ASN A 293 27.84 0.89 -21.68
C ASN A 293 26.70 1.92 -21.57
N ILE A 294 25.96 1.87 -20.50
CA ILE A 294 24.78 2.72 -20.26
C ILE A 294 25.19 4.19 -20.33
N LEU A 295 24.49 4.98 -21.15
CA LEU A 295 24.75 6.41 -21.42
C LEU A 295 26.20 6.69 -21.85
N GLY A 296 26.85 5.73 -22.54
CA GLY A 296 28.21 5.87 -23.06
C GLY A 296 29.31 5.77 -22.00
N THR A 297 28.99 5.29 -20.82
CA THR A 297 29.94 5.02 -19.74
C THR A 297 30.36 3.54 -19.72
N ASP A 298 31.35 3.18 -18.90
CA ASP A 298 31.75 1.78 -18.71
C ASP A 298 30.78 0.99 -17.82
N PHE A 299 29.70 1.63 -17.33
CA PHE A 299 28.72 1.00 -16.47
C PHE A 299 27.84 0.02 -17.23
N CYS A 300 27.78 -1.20 -16.69
CA CYS A 300 26.96 -2.29 -17.22
C CYS A 300 26.06 -2.79 -16.11
N PHE A 301 24.76 -2.88 -16.38
CA PHE A 301 23.77 -3.36 -15.42
C PHE A 301 22.55 -3.91 -16.11
N ASP A 302 22.03 -5.03 -15.64
CA ASP A 302 20.79 -5.61 -16.14
C ASP A 302 19.93 -6.17 -15.00
N ILE A 303 18.63 -6.33 -15.26
CA ILE A 303 17.63 -6.73 -14.26
C ILE A 303 16.90 -7.99 -14.71
N GLU A 304 16.71 -8.93 -13.77
CA GLU A 304 15.91 -10.14 -13.94
C GLU A 304 14.77 -10.18 -12.92
N ILE A 305 13.59 -10.66 -13.32
CA ILE A 305 12.44 -10.89 -12.43
C ILE A 305 12.51 -12.30 -11.85
N LYS A 306 12.37 -12.42 -10.53
CA LYS A 306 12.19 -13.66 -9.79
C LYS A 306 10.79 -13.69 -9.18
N LEU A 307 10.01 -14.72 -9.52
CA LEU A 307 8.65 -14.87 -9.02
C LEU A 307 8.63 -15.58 -7.66
N GLY A 308 8.07 -14.94 -6.67
CA GLY A 308 7.79 -15.51 -5.36
C GLY A 308 6.44 -16.24 -5.34
N ALA A 309 6.35 -17.29 -4.52
CA ALA A 309 5.14 -18.10 -4.36
C ALA A 309 4.10 -17.50 -3.39
N GLY A 310 4.24 -16.23 -3.01
CA GLY A 310 3.25 -15.50 -2.21
C GLY A 310 3.36 -15.71 -0.69
N ALA A 311 4.45 -16.21 -0.16
CA ALA A 311 4.65 -16.38 1.27
C ALA A 311 5.15 -15.09 1.94
N PHE A 312 4.39 -14.55 2.91
CA PHE A 312 4.73 -13.32 3.64
C PHE A 312 6.12 -13.36 4.30
N VAL A 313 6.55 -14.54 4.79
CA VAL A 313 7.89 -14.72 5.37
C VAL A 313 9.02 -14.40 4.39
N CYS A 314 8.79 -14.50 3.08
CA CYS A 314 9.77 -14.17 2.04
C CYS A 314 9.98 -12.65 1.88
N GLY A 315 9.21 -11.80 2.56
CA GLY A 315 9.52 -10.39 2.74
C GLY A 315 10.72 -10.12 3.66
N GLU A 316 11.09 -11.09 4.51
CA GLU A 316 12.36 -11.03 5.27
C GLU A 316 13.54 -11.31 4.32
N GLU A 317 14.57 -10.45 4.35
CA GLU A 317 15.62 -10.41 3.32
C GLU A 317 16.40 -11.73 3.15
N THR A 318 16.62 -12.51 4.21
CA THR A 318 17.32 -13.80 4.10
C THR A 318 16.41 -14.92 3.60
N ALA A 319 15.14 -14.91 3.99
CA ALA A 319 14.14 -15.84 3.45
C ALA A 319 13.86 -15.57 1.96
N LEU A 320 13.83 -14.29 1.56
CA LEU A 320 13.74 -13.88 0.16
C LEU A 320 14.91 -14.43 -0.67
N ILE A 321 16.15 -14.27 -0.17
CA ILE A 321 17.37 -14.77 -0.83
C ILE A 321 17.29 -16.29 -1.00
N HIS A 322 16.97 -17.05 0.05
CA HIS A 322 16.80 -18.50 -0.06
C HIS A 322 15.73 -18.90 -1.10
N SER A 323 14.61 -18.17 -1.13
CA SER A 323 13.56 -18.42 -2.13
C SER A 323 14.06 -18.17 -3.56
N MET A 324 14.85 -17.11 -3.79
CA MET A 324 15.46 -16.84 -5.11
C MET A 324 16.46 -17.91 -5.52
N GLU A 325 17.13 -18.54 -4.56
CA GLU A 325 18.07 -19.66 -4.76
C GLU A 325 17.37 -21.00 -4.99
N GLY A 326 16.02 -21.03 -4.98
CA GLY A 326 15.24 -22.27 -5.14
C GLY A 326 15.15 -23.10 -3.87
N GLN A 327 15.54 -22.53 -2.73
CA GLN A 327 15.44 -23.17 -1.42
C GLN A 327 14.13 -22.80 -0.74
N ARG A 328 13.83 -23.42 0.40
CA ARG A 328 12.71 -23.02 1.23
C ARG A 328 12.94 -21.62 1.79
N GLY A 329 11.94 -20.74 1.69
CA GLY A 329 11.99 -19.38 2.21
C GLY A 329 11.99 -19.35 3.74
N GLU A 330 13.14 -19.62 4.34
CA GLU A 330 13.36 -19.63 5.78
C GLU A 330 14.43 -18.61 6.17
N PRO A 331 14.15 -17.75 7.18
CA PRO A 331 15.15 -16.81 7.69
C PRO A 331 16.38 -17.49 8.28
N THR A 332 17.53 -16.81 8.16
CA THR A 332 18.78 -17.19 8.85
C THR A 332 19.11 -16.20 9.96
N THR A 333 19.93 -16.66 10.91
CA THR A 333 20.52 -15.80 11.92
C THR A 333 21.58 -14.88 11.30
N LYS A 334 21.67 -13.66 11.78
CA LYS A 334 22.70 -12.67 11.39
C LYS A 334 23.70 -12.50 12.54
N PRO A 335 24.98 -12.31 12.30
CA PRO A 335 25.73 -12.29 11.06
C PRO A 335 25.92 -13.68 10.41
N PRO A 336 26.26 -13.77 9.07
CA PRO A 336 26.51 -12.66 8.17
C PRO A 336 25.21 -11.95 7.72
N PHE A 337 25.30 -10.62 7.46
CA PHE A 337 24.22 -9.86 6.84
C PHE A 337 24.28 -10.03 5.32
N PRO A 338 23.16 -9.87 4.57
CA PRO A 338 23.15 -10.01 3.11
C PRO A 338 24.15 -9.12 2.38
N ALA A 339 24.44 -7.92 2.90
CA ALA A 339 25.44 -7.01 2.34
C ALA A 339 26.89 -7.54 2.46
N ASN A 340 27.15 -8.51 3.33
CA ASN A 340 28.46 -9.10 3.53
C ASN A 340 28.65 -10.36 2.67
N ILE A 341 29.91 -10.70 2.37
CA ILE A 341 30.26 -11.98 1.73
C ILE A 341 29.79 -13.13 2.61
N GLY A 342 29.19 -14.16 2.00
CA GLY A 342 28.63 -15.32 2.67
C GLY A 342 27.19 -15.13 3.20
N GLY A 343 26.62 -13.92 3.12
CA GLY A 343 25.28 -13.62 3.64
C GLY A 343 24.21 -13.35 2.59
N GLY A 344 24.61 -13.01 1.36
CA GLY A 344 23.69 -12.65 0.28
C GLY A 344 23.46 -13.77 -0.74
N TYR A 345 22.87 -13.40 -1.87
CA TYR A 345 22.48 -14.30 -2.96
C TYR A 345 23.69 -15.08 -3.49
N TRP A 346 23.60 -16.41 -3.45
CA TRP A 346 24.72 -17.33 -3.72
C TRP A 346 26.02 -17.00 -2.96
N GLY A 347 25.87 -16.44 -1.76
CA GLY A 347 27.02 -16.04 -0.93
C GLY A 347 27.67 -14.72 -1.35
N CYS A 348 27.22 -14.06 -2.41
CA CYS A 348 27.72 -12.77 -2.87
C CYS A 348 27.13 -11.62 -2.05
N SER A 349 27.87 -10.49 -1.96
CA SER A 349 27.35 -9.28 -1.32
C SER A 349 26.07 -8.80 -2.03
N THR A 350 24.97 -8.68 -1.29
CA THR A 350 23.65 -8.38 -1.83
C THR A 350 22.98 -7.27 -1.04
N ASN A 351 22.59 -6.18 -1.74
CA ASN A 351 21.81 -5.11 -1.14
C ASN A 351 20.33 -5.27 -1.48
N VAL A 352 19.47 -5.32 -0.46
CA VAL A 352 18.02 -5.49 -0.62
C VAL A 352 17.30 -4.22 -0.20
N ASN A 353 16.47 -3.62 -1.07
CA ASN A 353 15.58 -2.52 -0.73
C ASN A 353 14.16 -2.80 -1.22
N ASN A 354 13.18 -2.18 -0.57
CA ASN A 354 11.76 -2.25 -0.91
C ASN A 354 11.42 -1.35 -2.12
N VAL A 355 10.30 -1.62 -2.81
CA VAL A 355 9.82 -0.91 -4.01
C VAL A 355 9.62 0.58 -3.75
N GLU A 356 8.86 0.96 -2.69
CA GLU A 356 8.59 2.37 -2.36
C GLU A 356 9.88 3.15 -2.06
N THR A 357 10.86 2.47 -1.45
CA THR A 357 12.19 3.05 -1.22
C THR A 357 12.86 3.38 -2.54
N TYR A 358 12.89 2.44 -3.48
CA TYR A 358 13.47 2.67 -4.81
C TYR A 358 12.75 3.78 -5.57
N ALA A 359 11.41 3.79 -5.58
CA ALA A 359 10.63 4.80 -6.32
C ALA A 359 10.97 6.26 -5.93
N SER A 360 11.51 6.48 -4.73
CA SER A 360 11.92 7.80 -4.24
C SER A 360 13.33 8.21 -4.68
N ILE A 361 14.22 7.26 -5.01
CA ILE A 361 15.64 7.53 -5.31
C ILE A 361 15.84 8.43 -6.54
N PRO A 362 15.18 8.23 -7.70
CA PRO A 362 15.36 9.11 -8.84
C PRO A 362 15.07 10.57 -8.53
N VAL A 363 13.99 10.82 -7.78
CA VAL A 363 13.60 12.18 -7.37
C VAL A 363 14.64 12.81 -6.43
N ILE A 364 15.20 12.02 -5.51
CA ILE A 364 16.29 12.48 -4.63
C ILE A 364 17.49 12.92 -5.46
N LEU A 365 17.88 12.14 -6.47
CA LEU A 365 19.02 12.48 -7.33
C LEU A 365 18.75 13.75 -8.17
N VAL A 366 17.53 13.89 -8.70
CA VAL A 366 17.16 15.05 -9.53
C VAL A 366 17.02 16.31 -8.68
N LYS A 367 16.20 16.28 -7.61
CA LYS A 367 15.86 17.46 -6.78
C LYS A 367 16.89 17.76 -5.70
N GLY A 368 17.73 16.80 -5.34
CA GLY A 368 18.77 16.90 -4.31
C GLY A 368 18.34 16.40 -2.93
N ALA A 369 19.33 15.89 -2.19
CA ALA A 369 19.14 15.35 -0.83
C ALA A 369 18.50 16.36 0.12
N LYS A 370 18.95 17.62 0.08
CA LYS A 370 18.43 18.69 0.95
C LYS A 370 16.94 18.95 0.73
N TRP A 371 16.48 18.92 -0.52
CA TRP A 371 15.06 19.08 -0.84
C TRP A 371 14.23 17.96 -0.20
N TYR A 372 14.65 16.69 -0.35
CA TYR A 372 13.95 15.55 0.23
C TYR A 372 13.98 15.55 1.77
N ALA A 373 15.13 15.92 2.35
CA ALA A 373 15.32 16.00 3.80
C ALA A 373 14.43 17.03 4.49
N GLN A 374 14.03 18.08 3.77
CA GLN A 374 13.12 19.13 4.29
C GLN A 374 11.66 18.67 4.34
N ILE A 375 11.30 17.56 3.66
CA ILE A 375 9.99 16.97 3.70
C ILE A 375 9.95 16.02 4.89
N GLY A 376 8.98 16.23 5.79
CA GLY A 376 8.85 15.46 7.02
C GLY A 376 9.35 16.18 8.26
N ASN A 377 9.55 15.40 9.33
CA ASN A 377 9.90 15.93 10.66
C ASN A 377 11.34 15.58 11.11
N TRP A 378 12.22 15.29 10.15
CA TRP A 378 13.57 14.80 10.39
C TRP A 378 14.49 15.85 11.01
N LYS A 379 15.16 15.49 12.11
CA LYS A 379 16.18 16.30 12.80
C LYS A 379 17.46 15.50 12.95
N ILE A 380 18.58 16.11 12.60
CA ILE A 380 19.89 15.45 12.49
C ILE A 380 21.00 16.25 13.16
N GLU A 381 22.09 15.54 13.46
CA GLU A 381 23.42 16.09 13.66
C GLU A 381 24.22 15.92 12.36
N THR A 382 25.05 16.89 12.02
CA THR A 382 25.90 16.88 10.82
C THR A 382 27.36 17.09 11.17
N ASP A 383 28.28 16.67 10.29
CA ASP A 383 29.70 17.03 10.35
C ASP A 383 29.92 18.48 9.89
N GLU A 384 31.20 18.91 9.91
CA GLU A 384 31.60 20.25 9.49
C GLU A 384 31.31 20.55 8.01
N LYS A 385 31.11 19.51 7.19
CA LYS A 385 30.75 19.61 5.77
C LYS A 385 29.23 19.57 5.54
N GLY A 386 28.44 19.46 6.62
CA GLY A 386 26.97 19.35 6.56
C GLY A 386 26.46 17.97 6.22
N ASN A 387 27.31 16.92 6.23
CA ASN A 387 26.86 15.56 5.99
C ASN A 387 26.23 14.97 7.24
N TRP A 388 25.26 14.08 7.04
CA TRP A 388 24.60 13.35 8.10
C TRP A 388 25.59 12.53 8.95
N THR A 389 25.48 12.64 10.25
CA THR A 389 26.22 11.82 11.21
C THR A 389 25.29 10.99 12.09
N LYS A 390 24.16 11.58 12.50
CA LYS A 390 23.19 10.91 13.37
C LYS A 390 21.78 11.49 13.23
N THR A 391 20.77 10.64 13.28
CA THR A 391 19.38 11.06 13.41
C THR A 391 19.05 11.31 14.88
N VAL A 392 18.59 12.52 15.18
CA VAL A 392 18.13 12.91 16.51
C VAL A 392 16.68 12.52 16.74
N SER A 393 15.80 12.82 15.76
CA SER A 393 14.39 12.46 15.83
C SER A 393 13.72 12.53 14.45
N GLY A 394 12.55 11.91 14.32
CA GLY A 394 11.72 11.96 13.12
C GLY A 394 12.33 11.24 11.92
N ASN A 395 11.73 11.46 10.75
CA ASN A 395 12.18 10.88 9.48
C ASN A 395 11.98 11.87 8.33
N ALA A 396 12.80 11.74 7.30
CA ALA A 396 12.72 12.53 6.06
C ALA A 396 11.75 11.92 5.04
N GLY A 397 11.26 12.79 4.14
CA GLY A 397 10.48 12.41 2.98
C GLY A 397 9.04 12.03 3.31
N THR A 398 8.46 11.22 2.44
CA THR A 398 7.07 10.78 2.50
C THR A 398 6.94 9.30 2.84
N LYS A 399 5.72 8.88 3.17
CA LYS A 399 5.33 7.47 3.29
C LYS A 399 3.97 7.25 2.64
N VAL A 400 3.86 6.18 1.88
CA VAL A 400 2.58 5.73 1.33
C VAL A 400 1.88 4.83 2.34
N PHE A 401 0.61 5.14 2.62
CA PHE A 401 -0.27 4.30 3.45
C PHE A 401 -1.41 3.73 2.63
N ALA A 402 -1.70 2.45 2.84
CA ALA A 402 -2.93 1.82 2.39
C ALA A 402 -3.98 2.04 3.48
N LEU A 403 -4.74 3.12 3.35
CA LEU A 403 -5.83 3.48 4.28
C LEU A 403 -7.07 2.66 3.95
N ALA A 404 -7.53 1.88 4.91
CA ALA A 404 -8.65 0.96 4.75
C ALA A 404 -9.45 0.78 6.06
N GLY A 405 -10.47 -0.07 6.04
CA GLY A 405 -11.35 -0.34 7.18
C GLY A 405 -12.54 0.60 7.24
N GLN A 406 -12.89 1.06 8.44
CA GLN A 406 -14.09 1.86 8.71
C GLN A 406 -13.87 3.36 8.45
N VAL A 407 -13.38 3.72 7.28
CA VAL A 407 -13.11 5.09 6.85
C VAL A 407 -13.87 5.40 5.56
N ASN A 408 -14.28 6.65 5.35
CA ASN A 408 -15.09 7.03 4.18
C ASN A 408 -14.30 6.93 2.87
N ASN A 409 -13.05 7.38 2.86
CA ASN A 409 -12.20 7.38 1.67
C ASN A 409 -11.10 6.32 1.81
N VAL A 410 -11.33 5.14 1.24
CA VAL A 410 -10.36 4.04 1.20
C VAL A 410 -9.43 4.19 -0.01
N GLY A 411 -8.12 4.09 0.22
CA GLY A 411 -7.15 4.19 -0.88
C GLY A 411 -5.70 4.33 -0.42
N LEU A 412 -4.81 4.68 -1.37
CA LEU A 412 -3.41 4.99 -1.09
C LEU A 412 -3.26 6.48 -0.78
N VAL A 413 -2.63 6.76 0.33
CA VAL A 413 -2.38 8.10 0.84
C VAL A 413 -0.89 8.30 1.04
N GLU A 414 -0.26 9.21 0.29
CA GLU A 414 1.14 9.55 0.48
C GLU A 414 1.27 10.91 1.18
N VAL A 415 1.87 10.90 2.37
CA VAL A 415 2.01 12.08 3.21
C VAL A 415 3.44 12.27 3.70
N PRO A 416 3.86 13.50 4.05
CA PRO A 416 5.12 13.73 4.73
C PRO A 416 5.23 12.93 6.02
N MET A 417 6.41 12.43 6.31
CA MET A 417 6.70 11.83 7.61
C MET A 417 6.45 12.86 8.72
N GLY A 418 5.81 12.44 9.81
CA GLY A 418 5.40 13.34 10.89
C GLY A 418 3.97 13.89 10.76
N THR A 419 3.26 13.61 9.67
CA THR A 419 1.80 13.83 9.58
C THR A 419 1.11 13.02 10.68
N THR A 420 0.05 13.54 11.28
CA THR A 420 -0.65 12.86 12.38
C THR A 420 -1.65 11.83 11.87
N LEU A 421 -1.92 10.81 12.68
CA LEU A 421 -2.99 9.84 12.39
C LEU A 421 -4.35 10.53 12.24
N ARG A 422 -4.61 11.58 13.01
CA ARG A 422 -5.84 12.38 12.92
C ARG A 422 -6.01 13.00 11.53
N GLU A 423 -4.98 13.66 11.02
CA GLU A 423 -5.02 14.27 9.69
C GLU A 423 -5.27 13.22 8.59
N ILE A 424 -4.63 12.05 8.68
CA ILE A 424 -4.83 10.98 7.68
C ILE A 424 -6.26 10.45 7.73
N ILE A 425 -6.78 10.13 8.93
CA ILE A 425 -8.09 9.47 9.08
C ILE A 425 -9.25 10.44 8.80
N TYR A 426 -9.16 11.67 9.33
CA TYR A 426 -10.29 12.60 9.27
C TYR A 426 -10.20 13.56 8.09
N ASP A 427 -9.03 14.18 7.86
CA ASP A 427 -8.93 15.21 6.83
C ASP A 427 -8.79 14.61 5.42
N ILE A 428 -8.00 13.53 5.28
CA ILE A 428 -7.81 12.84 4.01
C ILE A 428 -8.84 11.72 3.85
N GLY A 429 -8.97 10.86 4.87
CA GLY A 429 -9.88 9.72 4.89
C GLY A 429 -11.36 10.09 5.01
N GLY A 430 -11.68 11.35 5.32
CA GLY A 430 -13.07 11.83 5.43
C GLY A 430 -13.80 11.32 6.66
N GLY A 431 -13.07 10.86 7.70
CA GLY A 431 -13.62 10.36 8.97
C GLY A 431 -14.22 8.95 8.88
N ILE A 432 -14.87 8.56 9.98
CA ILE A 432 -15.38 7.19 10.15
C ILE A 432 -16.64 6.96 9.32
N SER A 433 -16.68 5.85 8.61
CA SER A 433 -17.81 5.50 7.74
C SER A 433 -19.07 5.17 8.52
N GLY A 434 -20.23 5.38 7.90
CA GLY A 434 -21.54 5.01 8.47
C GLY A 434 -21.95 5.80 9.71
N GLY A 435 -21.27 6.89 10.08
CA GLY A 435 -21.57 7.69 11.27
C GLY A 435 -21.21 6.99 12.59
N HIS A 436 -20.35 5.97 12.55
CA HIS A 436 -19.86 5.26 13.73
C HIS A 436 -18.77 6.03 14.47
N ALA A 437 -18.52 5.67 15.73
CA ALA A 437 -17.43 6.25 16.51
C ALA A 437 -16.10 5.57 16.15
N PHE A 438 -15.02 6.36 16.13
CA PHE A 438 -13.66 5.82 16.04
C PHE A 438 -13.34 4.98 17.28
N LYS A 439 -12.74 3.82 17.07
CA LYS A 439 -12.30 2.93 18.14
C LYS A 439 -10.79 2.82 18.21
N ALA A 440 -10.18 2.45 17.11
CA ALA A 440 -8.73 2.30 16.99
C ALA A 440 -8.29 2.36 15.53
N VAL A 441 -6.99 2.47 15.31
CA VAL A 441 -6.36 2.19 14.02
C VAL A 441 -5.23 1.18 14.22
N GLN A 442 -5.23 0.12 13.43
CA GLN A 442 -4.12 -0.83 13.34
C GLN A 442 -3.14 -0.33 12.30
N THR A 443 -1.88 -0.10 12.70
CA THR A 443 -0.78 0.24 11.78
C THR A 443 0.22 -0.90 11.73
N GLY A 444 0.95 -1.04 10.61
CA GLY A 444 1.98 -2.05 10.44
C GLY A 444 1.47 -3.48 10.25
N GLY A 445 0.20 -3.65 9.84
CA GLY A 445 -0.38 -4.96 9.58
C GLY A 445 -0.30 -5.93 10.77
N PRO A 446 -0.03 -7.22 10.53
CA PRO A 446 0.07 -8.24 11.58
C PRO A 446 1.28 -8.07 12.50
N SER A 447 2.25 -7.25 12.13
CA SER A 447 3.46 -6.96 12.91
C SER A 447 3.31 -5.74 13.81
N GLY A 448 2.30 -4.91 13.58
CA GLY A 448 2.07 -3.68 14.32
C GLY A 448 1.10 -3.81 15.48
N GLY A 449 0.59 -2.67 15.94
CA GLY A 449 -0.32 -2.61 17.08
C GLY A 449 -1.48 -1.65 16.85
N CYS A 450 -2.49 -1.79 17.73
CA CYS A 450 -3.64 -0.90 17.80
C CYS A 450 -3.26 0.44 18.43
N ILE A 451 -3.74 1.54 17.86
CA ILE A 451 -3.58 2.91 18.37
C ILE A 451 -4.96 3.47 18.68
N THR A 452 -5.16 3.98 19.90
CA THR A 452 -6.43 4.52 20.39
C THR A 452 -6.58 6.01 20.11
N ALA A 453 -7.77 6.55 20.40
CA ALA A 453 -8.11 7.97 20.19
C ALA A 453 -7.15 8.94 20.91
N GLU A 454 -6.60 8.55 22.05
CA GLU A 454 -5.66 9.35 22.83
C GLU A 454 -4.34 9.62 22.10
N ASN A 455 -3.98 8.74 21.16
CA ASN A 455 -2.74 8.79 20.42
C ASN A 455 -2.93 9.21 18.94
N LEU A 456 -4.10 9.73 18.56
CA LEU A 456 -4.37 10.18 17.19
C LEU A 456 -3.48 11.33 16.71
N ASP A 457 -2.98 12.14 17.65
CA ASP A 457 -2.10 13.27 17.35
C ASP A 457 -0.60 12.88 17.36
N THR A 458 -0.31 11.57 17.47
CA THR A 458 1.07 11.06 17.34
C THR A 458 1.55 11.28 15.91
N PRO A 459 2.70 11.96 15.71
CA PRO A 459 3.34 12.07 14.41
C PRO A 459 3.74 10.70 13.88
N ILE A 460 3.41 10.39 12.63
CA ILE A 460 3.76 9.13 12.01
C ILE A 460 5.22 9.15 11.58
N ASP A 461 6.06 8.54 12.39
CA ASP A 461 7.44 8.18 12.09
C ASP A 461 7.83 6.90 12.85
N TYR A 462 8.96 6.28 12.48
CA TYR A 462 9.39 4.99 13.05
C TYR A 462 9.61 5.06 14.57
N MET A 463 10.13 6.20 15.07
CA MET A 463 10.45 6.36 16.49
C MET A 463 9.19 6.57 17.35
N ASN A 464 8.29 7.45 16.90
CA ASN A 464 7.11 7.80 17.68
C ASN A 464 6.08 6.66 17.71
N LEU A 465 5.87 5.97 16.61
CA LEU A 465 5.01 4.77 16.61
C LEU A 465 5.56 3.67 17.50
N GLY A 466 6.89 3.46 17.54
CA GLY A 466 7.53 2.51 18.44
C GLY A 466 7.30 2.84 19.92
N LYS A 467 7.34 4.12 20.31
CA LYS A 467 7.11 4.56 21.71
C LYS A 467 5.71 4.23 22.23
N ILE A 468 4.70 4.23 21.36
CA ILE A 468 3.32 3.90 21.74
C ILE A 468 2.97 2.42 21.57
N GLY A 469 3.97 1.57 21.28
CA GLY A 469 3.80 0.11 21.17
C GLY A 469 3.22 -0.35 19.83
N SER A 470 3.34 0.49 18.79
CA SER A 470 3.00 0.13 17.42
C SER A 470 4.23 0.22 16.51
N MET A 471 4.06 0.05 15.20
CA MET A 471 5.12 0.22 14.22
C MET A 471 4.55 0.70 12.88
N MET A 472 5.44 1.26 12.05
CA MET A 472 5.10 1.70 10.70
C MET A 472 4.68 0.53 9.80
N GLY A 473 5.43 -0.56 9.86
CA GLY A 473 5.29 -1.67 8.93
C GLY A 473 5.48 -1.22 7.48
N SER A 474 4.89 -1.94 6.55
CA SER A 474 4.89 -1.60 5.13
C SER A 474 4.00 -0.38 4.80
N GLY A 475 3.11 0.04 5.70
CA GLY A 475 2.19 1.15 5.53
C GLY A 475 0.72 0.75 5.51
N GLY A 476 0.39 -0.49 5.88
CA GLY A 476 -1.01 -0.89 6.11
C GLY A 476 -1.60 -0.08 7.27
N MET A 477 -2.78 0.53 7.04
CA MET A 477 -3.49 1.32 8.04
C MET A 477 -4.98 0.96 8.01
N ILE A 478 -5.45 0.20 9.02
CA ILE A 478 -6.83 -0.28 9.10
C ILE A 478 -7.57 0.41 10.24
N VAL A 479 -8.51 1.26 9.87
CA VAL A 479 -9.34 2.02 10.81
C VAL A 479 -10.48 1.15 11.31
N LEU A 480 -10.72 1.18 12.62
CA LEU A 480 -11.71 0.39 13.33
C LEU A 480 -12.74 1.31 14.02
N SER A 481 -13.99 0.86 14.04
CA SER A 481 -15.11 1.56 14.66
C SER A 481 -15.62 0.84 15.92
N ASP A 482 -16.61 1.43 16.58
CA ASP A 482 -17.33 0.81 17.70
C ASP A 482 -18.02 -0.53 17.34
N LYS A 483 -18.11 -0.88 16.05
CA LYS A 483 -18.64 -2.15 15.56
C LYS A 483 -17.61 -3.28 15.46
N ASP A 484 -16.34 -2.98 15.69
CA ASP A 484 -15.26 -3.96 15.59
C ASP A 484 -14.90 -4.53 16.97
N CYS A 485 -14.75 -5.86 17.04
CA CYS A 485 -14.38 -6.57 18.25
C CYS A 485 -12.86 -6.75 18.32
N MET A 486 -12.23 -6.27 19.38
CA MET A 486 -10.78 -6.27 19.50
C MET A 486 -10.18 -7.68 19.68
N PRO A 487 -10.76 -8.60 20.50
CA PRO A 487 -10.34 -10.00 20.52
C PRO A 487 -10.43 -10.68 19.15
N ALA A 488 -11.51 -10.41 18.38
CA ALA A 488 -11.67 -10.97 17.03
C ALA A 488 -10.65 -10.40 16.04
N MET A 489 -10.27 -9.12 16.17
CA MET A 489 -9.23 -8.48 15.37
C MET A 489 -7.85 -9.09 15.67
N ALA A 490 -7.51 -9.27 16.93
CA ALA A 490 -6.27 -9.94 17.34
C ALA A 490 -6.22 -11.39 16.81
N LYS A 491 -7.35 -12.11 16.89
CA LYS A 491 -7.49 -13.46 16.32
C LYS A 491 -7.24 -13.48 14.81
N PHE A 492 -7.78 -12.51 14.06
CA PHE A 492 -7.61 -12.41 12.61
C PHE A 492 -6.12 -12.25 12.23
N TYR A 493 -5.41 -11.29 12.84
CA TYR A 493 -3.99 -11.06 12.54
C TYR A 493 -3.11 -12.24 12.95
N LEU A 494 -3.40 -12.85 14.09
CA LEU A 494 -2.67 -14.02 14.54
C LEU A 494 -2.92 -15.24 13.65
N GLY A 495 -4.16 -15.43 13.17
CA GLY A 495 -4.50 -16.46 12.20
C GLY A 495 -3.65 -16.34 10.94
N PHE A 496 -3.57 -15.13 10.39
CA PHE A 496 -2.71 -14.83 9.25
C PHE A 496 -1.23 -15.16 9.57
N THR A 497 -0.68 -14.65 10.68
CA THR A 497 0.73 -14.89 11.03
C THR A 497 1.03 -16.38 11.24
N LYS A 498 0.10 -17.14 11.83
CA LYS A 498 0.22 -18.61 12.01
C LYS A 498 0.30 -19.29 10.64
N ASP A 499 -0.54 -18.90 9.67
CA ASP A 499 -0.56 -19.49 8.33
C ASP A 499 0.71 -19.14 7.53
N GLU A 500 1.28 -17.96 7.75
CA GLU A 500 2.49 -17.45 7.09
C GLU A 500 3.80 -17.85 7.79
N SER A 501 3.75 -18.54 8.92
CA SER A 501 4.95 -19.02 9.63
C SER A 501 5.70 -20.05 8.81
N CYS A 502 7.00 -19.84 8.60
CA CYS A 502 7.88 -20.84 7.94
C CYS A 502 8.03 -22.14 8.72
N GLY A 503 7.68 -22.16 10.01
CA GLY A 503 7.74 -23.33 10.89
C GLY A 503 9.14 -23.67 11.40
N LYS A 504 10.18 -22.87 11.13
CA LYS A 504 11.57 -23.15 11.53
C LYS A 504 11.77 -23.16 13.04
N CYS A 505 11.39 -22.07 13.73
CA CYS A 505 11.59 -21.96 15.18
C CYS A 505 10.35 -22.36 15.98
N THR A 506 10.57 -23.07 17.10
CA THR A 506 9.49 -23.55 17.97
C THR A 506 8.61 -22.46 18.56
N PRO A 507 9.14 -21.30 19.05
CA PRO A 507 8.30 -20.24 19.59
C PRO A 507 7.25 -19.74 18.60
N CYS A 508 7.63 -19.52 17.35
CA CYS A 508 6.68 -19.11 16.30
C CYS A 508 5.75 -20.27 15.91
N ARG A 509 6.28 -21.42 15.49
CA ARG A 509 5.50 -22.56 14.98
C ARG A 509 4.43 -23.06 15.96
N ILE A 510 4.79 -23.24 17.22
CA ILE A 510 3.90 -23.79 18.24
C ILE A 510 3.18 -22.67 18.97
N GLY A 511 3.90 -21.60 19.34
CA GLY A 511 3.35 -20.52 20.16
C GLY A 511 2.23 -19.75 19.46
N THR A 512 2.39 -19.37 18.18
CA THR A 512 1.32 -18.69 17.44
C THR A 512 0.05 -19.53 17.35
N ARG A 513 0.19 -20.84 17.15
CA ARG A 513 -0.94 -21.77 17.14
C ARG A 513 -1.65 -21.81 18.50
N ARG A 514 -0.89 -21.90 19.61
CA ARG A 514 -1.47 -21.93 20.96
C ARG A 514 -2.17 -20.64 21.32
N MET A 515 -1.57 -19.48 21.00
CA MET A 515 -2.25 -18.21 21.17
C MET A 515 -3.55 -18.12 20.36
N LEU A 516 -3.56 -18.64 19.12
CA LEU A 516 -4.75 -18.65 18.28
C LEU A 516 -5.87 -19.51 18.90
N GLU A 517 -5.55 -20.72 19.37
CA GLU A 517 -6.49 -21.60 20.09
C GLU A 517 -7.10 -20.91 21.33
N MET A 518 -6.30 -20.12 22.06
CA MET A 518 -6.78 -19.33 23.21
C MET A 518 -7.73 -18.22 22.76
N LEU A 519 -7.39 -17.46 21.73
CA LEU A 519 -8.26 -16.42 21.17
C LEU A 519 -9.57 -16.98 20.59
N GLU A 520 -9.51 -18.15 19.96
CA GLU A 520 -10.71 -18.86 19.49
C GLU A 520 -11.63 -19.20 20.66
N LYS A 521 -11.11 -19.77 21.75
CA LYS A 521 -11.88 -20.05 22.98
C LYS A 521 -12.48 -18.78 23.58
N ILE A 522 -11.72 -17.68 23.62
CA ILE A 522 -12.20 -16.37 24.11
C ILE A 522 -13.38 -15.88 23.27
N CYS A 523 -13.23 -15.87 21.93
CA CYS A 523 -14.27 -15.43 21.01
C CYS A 523 -15.50 -16.35 20.98
N ASP A 524 -15.33 -17.62 21.34
CA ASP A 524 -16.40 -18.62 21.41
C ASP A 524 -17.08 -18.71 22.80
N GLY A 525 -16.65 -17.89 23.79
CA GLY A 525 -17.20 -17.85 25.14
C GLY A 525 -16.71 -18.95 26.07
N ASN A 526 -15.70 -19.72 25.64
CA ASN A 526 -15.07 -20.80 26.41
C ASN A 526 -13.78 -20.38 27.12
N GLY A 527 -13.41 -19.11 27.00
CA GLY A 527 -12.23 -18.54 27.69
C GLY A 527 -12.51 -18.30 29.18
N THR A 528 -11.42 -18.17 29.96
CA THR A 528 -11.42 -17.84 31.39
C THR A 528 -10.51 -16.62 31.64
N GLU A 529 -10.59 -16.02 32.84
CA GLU A 529 -9.73 -14.87 33.18
C GLU A 529 -8.26 -15.30 33.33
N GLU A 530 -8.00 -16.51 33.85
CA GLU A 530 -6.65 -17.08 33.92
C GLU A 530 -6.02 -17.22 32.52
N MET A 531 -6.82 -17.59 31.52
CA MET A 531 -6.36 -17.72 30.13
C MET A 531 -5.88 -16.37 29.56
N LEU A 532 -6.38 -15.22 30.04
CA LEU A 532 -5.88 -13.90 29.60
C LEU A 532 -4.45 -13.66 30.10
N VAL A 533 -4.14 -14.10 31.32
CA VAL A 533 -2.78 -14.02 31.87
C VAL A 533 -1.83 -14.95 31.10
N GLU A 534 -2.25 -16.19 30.89
CA GLU A 534 -1.47 -17.17 30.10
C GLU A 534 -1.22 -16.68 28.67
N LEU A 535 -2.20 -16.02 28.06
CA LEU A 535 -2.08 -15.47 26.71
C LEU A 535 -1.02 -14.34 26.66
N GLU A 536 -1.02 -13.45 27.65
CA GLU A 536 -0.06 -12.35 27.76
C GLU A 536 1.36 -12.87 28.01
N ASP A 537 1.54 -13.85 28.90
CA ASP A 537 2.83 -14.46 29.20
C ASP A 537 3.40 -15.22 27.99
N LEU A 538 2.56 -15.99 27.29
CA LEU A 538 2.95 -16.68 26.09
C LEU A 538 3.32 -15.70 24.96
N ALA A 539 2.56 -14.62 24.82
CA ALA A 539 2.82 -13.56 23.85
C ALA A 539 4.20 -12.93 24.05
N ASN A 540 4.54 -12.57 25.30
CA ASN A 540 5.85 -12.03 25.64
C ASN A 540 6.98 -13.05 25.42
N THR A 541 6.76 -14.31 25.79
CA THR A 541 7.73 -15.39 25.54
C THR A 541 8.05 -15.54 24.05
N ILE A 542 7.04 -15.53 23.18
CA ILE A 542 7.24 -15.65 21.72
C ILE A 542 7.99 -14.43 21.18
N LYS A 543 7.61 -13.24 21.62
CA LYS A 543 8.26 -11.97 21.24
C LYS A 543 9.77 -12.02 21.51
N ASP A 544 10.17 -12.52 22.67
CA ASP A 544 11.55 -12.49 23.14
C ASP A 544 12.40 -13.66 22.57
N THR A 545 11.77 -14.75 22.14
CA THR A 545 12.48 -15.99 21.76
C THR A 545 12.37 -16.40 20.31
N ALA A 546 11.50 -15.77 19.52
CA ALA A 546 11.37 -16.08 18.10
C ALA A 546 12.60 -15.63 17.29
N LEU A 547 12.94 -16.42 16.26
CA LEU A 547 14.16 -16.24 15.46
C LEU A 547 14.17 -14.97 14.61
N CYS A 548 13.05 -14.61 14.01
CA CYS A 548 12.93 -13.51 13.05
C CYS A 548 11.78 -12.56 13.38
N GLY A 549 11.74 -11.42 12.68
CA GLY A 549 10.74 -10.38 12.87
C GLY A 549 9.29 -10.87 12.79
N LEU A 550 8.96 -11.85 11.92
CA LEU A 550 7.61 -12.39 11.83
C LEU A 550 7.14 -12.96 13.18
N GLY A 551 7.95 -13.83 13.80
CA GLY A 551 7.59 -14.42 15.09
C GLY A 551 7.68 -13.41 16.25
N GLN A 552 8.69 -12.52 16.24
CA GLN A 552 8.89 -11.50 17.27
C GLN A 552 7.75 -10.48 17.30
N THR A 553 7.13 -10.19 16.17
CA THR A 553 6.06 -9.19 16.08
C THR A 553 4.65 -9.80 16.07
N ALA A 554 4.50 -11.09 15.81
CA ALA A 554 3.22 -11.79 15.82
C ALA A 554 2.34 -11.51 17.09
N PRO A 555 2.93 -11.37 18.29
CA PRO A 555 2.17 -11.05 19.49
C PRO A 555 1.69 -9.59 19.61
N ASN A 556 2.22 -8.64 18.82
CA ASN A 556 1.95 -7.22 18.99
C ASN A 556 0.46 -6.85 18.91
N PRO A 557 -0.35 -7.36 17.96
CA PRO A 557 -1.79 -7.10 17.94
C PRO A 557 -2.50 -7.58 19.20
N ILE A 558 -2.06 -8.71 19.78
CA ILE A 558 -2.62 -9.26 21.02
C ILE A 558 -2.25 -8.36 22.20
N LEU A 559 -0.97 -8.08 22.36
CA LEU A 559 -0.47 -7.27 23.48
C LEU A 559 -1.06 -5.85 23.48
N SER A 560 -1.18 -5.22 22.31
CA SER A 560 -1.79 -3.89 22.19
C SER A 560 -3.29 -3.91 22.47
N THR A 561 -4.03 -4.91 21.98
CA THR A 561 -5.47 -5.02 22.26
C THR A 561 -5.75 -5.40 23.71
N LEU A 562 -4.96 -6.27 24.33
CA LEU A 562 -5.05 -6.55 25.78
C LEU A 562 -4.76 -5.29 26.62
N ARG A 563 -3.77 -4.50 26.22
CA ARG A 563 -3.41 -3.27 26.95
C ARG A 563 -4.52 -2.21 26.91
N TYR A 564 -5.11 -1.97 25.73
CA TYR A 564 -6.04 -0.84 25.55
C TYR A 564 -7.52 -1.21 25.62
N PHE A 565 -7.87 -2.49 25.46
CA PHE A 565 -9.24 -2.99 25.40
C PHE A 565 -9.47 -4.20 26.31
N LYS A 566 -8.79 -4.23 27.46
CA LYS A 566 -8.89 -5.33 28.43
C LYS A 566 -10.32 -5.64 28.84
N ASP A 567 -11.16 -4.61 28.97
CA ASP A 567 -12.57 -4.76 29.33
C ASP A 567 -13.37 -5.57 28.32
N GLU A 568 -13.04 -5.47 27.02
CA GLU A 568 -13.67 -6.31 25.99
C GLU A 568 -13.29 -7.79 26.15
N TYR A 569 -12.03 -8.07 26.48
CA TYR A 569 -11.59 -9.44 26.78
C TYR A 569 -12.31 -9.99 28.03
N ILE A 570 -12.41 -9.19 29.08
CA ILE A 570 -13.15 -9.56 30.29
C ILE A 570 -14.61 -9.82 29.98
N ALA A 571 -15.27 -8.98 29.18
CA ALA A 571 -16.66 -9.20 28.75
C ALA A 571 -16.83 -10.55 28.00
N HIS A 572 -15.84 -10.93 27.18
CA HIS A 572 -15.89 -12.22 26.47
C HIS A 572 -15.72 -13.42 27.42
N VAL A 573 -14.77 -13.34 28.37
CA VAL A 573 -14.43 -14.50 29.21
C VAL A 573 -15.31 -14.61 30.45
N ARG A 574 -15.69 -13.49 31.10
CA ARG A 574 -16.51 -13.46 32.32
C ARG A 574 -18.00 -13.33 32.00
N ASP A 575 -18.37 -12.30 31.23
CA ASP A 575 -19.78 -11.95 30.98
C ASP A 575 -20.37 -12.73 29.80
N LYS A 576 -19.54 -13.50 29.08
CA LYS A 576 -19.92 -14.28 27.89
C LYS A 576 -20.63 -13.44 26.83
N LYS A 577 -20.21 -12.20 26.67
CA LYS A 577 -20.82 -11.20 25.79
C LYS A 577 -19.77 -10.53 24.90
N CYS A 578 -20.08 -10.36 23.63
CA CYS A 578 -19.28 -9.55 22.71
C CYS A 578 -19.86 -8.14 22.61
N PRO A 579 -19.21 -7.08 23.14
CA PRO A 579 -19.76 -5.72 23.12
C PRO A 579 -20.03 -5.21 21.70
N ALA A 580 -19.20 -5.57 20.73
CA ALA A 580 -19.40 -5.22 19.32
C ALA A 580 -20.43 -6.08 18.59
N GLY A 581 -20.90 -7.17 19.20
CA GLY A 581 -21.88 -8.10 18.62
C GLY A 581 -21.41 -8.79 17.33
N THR A 582 -20.10 -9.05 17.20
CA THR A 582 -19.50 -9.71 16.02
C THR A 582 -19.20 -11.19 16.28
N CYS A 583 -18.88 -11.57 17.53
CA CYS A 583 -18.56 -12.94 17.90
C CYS A 583 -19.85 -13.78 17.93
N THR A 584 -20.07 -14.61 16.90
CA THR A 584 -21.34 -15.31 16.66
C THR A 584 -21.76 -16.28 17.78
N LYS A 585 -20.82 -16.74 18.60
CA LYS A 585 -21.12 -17.59 19.75
C LYS A 585 -21.60 -16.81 20.96
N LEU A 586 -21.29 -15.51 21.03
CA LEU A 586 -21.54 -14.64 22.20
C LEU A 586 -22.74 -13.70 22.04
N TYR A 587 -23.63 -13.94 21.09
CA TYR A 587 -24.91 -13.26 20.99
C TYR A 587 -25.99 -14.22 20.49
N SER A 588 -27.23 -13.89 20.77
CA SER A 588 -28.40 -14.51 20.13
C SER A 588 -29.13 -13.48 19.28
N LEU A 589 -29.96 -13.97 18.34
CA LEU A 589 -30.86 -13.10 17.57
C LEU A 589 -32.28 -13.26 18.14
N THR A 590 -32.87 -12.12 18.55
CA THR A 590 -34.22 -12.07 19.12
C THR A 590 -35.09 -11.16 18.25
N ILE A 591 -36.36 -11.56 18.06
CA ILE A 591 -37.37 -10.75 17.39
C ILE A 591 -38.19 -10.03 18.45
N THR A 592 -38.11 -8.70 18.46
CA THR A 592 -38.82 -7.84 19.41
C THR A 592 -40.30 -7.64 19.03
N ASP A 593 -41.07 -7.04 19.93
CA ASP A 593 -42.48 -6.68 19.74
C ASP A 593 -42.73 -5.67 18.59
N ALA A 594 -41.68 -5.05 18.08
CA ALA A 594 -41.74 -4.22 16.87
C ALA A 594 -42.08 -5.03 15.60
N CYS A 595 -42.05 -6.36 15.69
CA CYS A 595 -42.39 -7.26 14.58
C CYS A 595 -43.84 -7.12 14.14
N LYS A 596 -44.08 -6.86 12.85
CA LYS A 596 -45.41 -6.76 12.25
C LYS A 596 -45.84 -8.03 11.51
N GLY A 597 -45.13 -9.14 11.65
CA GLY A 597 -45.45 -10.41 11.03
C GLY A 597 -45.48 -10.41 9.49
N CYS A 598 -44.56 -9.66 8.86
CA CYS A 598 -44.49 -9.53 7.39
C CYS A 598 -43.84 -10.72 6.68
N THR A 599 -43.37 -11.73 7.38
CA THR A 599 -42.72 -12.97 6.90
C THR A 599 -41.40 -12.79 6.13
N LYS A 600 -40.96 -11.57 5.88
CA LYS A 600 -39.76 -11.31 5.04
C LYS A 600 -38.50 -11.96 5.60
N CYS A 601 -38.31 -11.92 6.92
CA CYS A 601 -37.18 -12.57 7.59
C CYS A 601 -37.20 -14.10 7.46
N ALA A 602 -38.35 -14.73 7.57
CA ALA A 602 -38.48 -16.18 7.44
C ALA A 602 -38.19 -16.66 6.00
N ARG A 603 -38.65 -15.92 5.00
CA ARG A 603 -38.37 -16.21 3.57
C ARG A 603 -36.92 -16.03 3.18
N ASN A 604 -36.21 -15.16 3.87
CA ASN A 604 -34.77 -14.92 3.62
C ASN A 604 -33.86 -15.75 4.53
N CYS A 605 -34.38 -16.61 5.37
CA CYS A 605 -33.57 -17.44 6.26
C CYS A 605 -33.05 -18.68 5.51
N PRO A 606 -31.73 -18.81 5.27
CA PRO A 606 -31.14 -19.89 4.47
C PRO A 606 -31.28 -21.28 5.15
N VAL A 607 -31.52 -21.31 6.46
CA VAL A 607 -31.63 -22.55 7.26
C VAL A 607 -33.03 -22.74 7.84
N ASN A 608 -34.02 -21.95 7.43
CA ASN A 608 -35.40 -22.01 7.91
C ASN A 608 -35.51 -22.00 9.44
N ALA A 609 -34.69 -21.21 10.11
CA ALA A 609 -34.69 -21.08 11.56
C ALA A 609 -35.74 -20.10 12.10
N ILE A 610 -36.54 -19.44 11.25
CA ILE A 610 -37.51 -18.44 11.65
C ILE A 610 -38.94 -18.95 11.30
N THR A 611 -39.79 -18.99 12.31
CA THR A 611 -41.17 -19.41 12.19
C THR A 611 -42.14 -18.33 12.68
N GLY A 612 -43.33 -18.30 12.16
CA GLY A 612 -44.41 -17.37 12.54
C GLY A 612 -45.45 -17.23 11.46
N ALA A 613 -46.63 -16.74 11.83
CA ALA A 613 -47.76 -16.51 10.90
C ALA A 613 -47.79 -15.02 10.45
N VAL A 614 -48.48 -14.75 9.34
CA VAL A 614 -48.74 -13.39 8.85
C VAL A 614 -49.46 -12.58 9.93
N LYS A 615 -48.99 -11.34 10.17
CA LYS A 615 -49.50 -10.43 11.21
C LYS A 615 -49.22 -10.89 12.65
N GLN A 616 -48.40 -11.91 12.88
CA GLN A 616 -47.97 -12.35 14.20
C GLN A 616 -46.47 -12.18 14.35
N GLN A 617 -45.99 -11.97 15.58
CA GLN A 617 -44.56 -11.92 15.87
C GLN A 617 -43.91 -13.26 15.50
N HIS A 618 -42.79 -13.19 14.78
CA HIS A 618 -41.99 -14.36 14.42
C HIS A 618 -41.04 -14.73 15.55
N VAL A 619 -40.61 -15.99 15.56
CA VAL A 619 -39.63 -16.50 16.54
C VAL A 619 -38.46 -17.14 15.82
N ILE A 620 -37.26 -16.96 16.38
CA ILE A 620 -36.03 -17.58 15.87
C ILE A 620 -35.71 -18.83 16.69
N ASP A 621 -35.62 -19.98 16.03
CA ASP A 621 -35.05 -21.19 16.63
C ASP A 621 -33.52 -21.01 16.75
N THR A 622 -33.07 -20.72 17.96
CA THR A 622 -31.64 -20.46 18.24
C THR A 622 -30.74 -21.68 18.02
N LYS A 623 -31.28 -22.90 18.02
CA LYS A 623 -30.55 -24.13 17.73
C LYS A 623 -30.28 -24.33 16.24
N LYS A 624 -31.20 -23.87 15.38
CA LYS A 624 -31.07 -23.91 13.92
C LYS A 624 -30.38 -22.69 13.36
N CYS A 625 -30.43 -21.56 14.07
CA CYS A 625 -29.92 -20.28 13.59
C CYS A 625 -28.39 -20.27 13.48
N ILE A 626 -27.88 -20.06 12.27
CA ILE A 626 -26.45 -19.92 11.98
C ILE A 626 -25.94 -18.47 12.19
N LYS A 627 -26.79 -17.56 12.65
CA LYS A 627 -26.47 -16.16 12.98
C LYS A 627 -25.88 -15.34 11.80
N CYS A 628 -26.25 -15.67 10.56
CA CYS A 628 -25.73 -15.02 9.34
C CYS A 628 -26.18 -13.56 9.15
N GLY A 629 -27.15 -13.07 9.91
CA GLY A 629 -27.64 -11.69 9.84
C GLY A 629 -28.60 -11.36 8.68
N ALA A 630 -28.86 -12.27 7.74
CA ALA A 630 -29.74 -12.04 6.58
C ALA A 630 -31.13 -11.54 6.98
N CYS A 631 -31.66 -12.04 8.08
CA CYS A 631 -32.98 -11.64 8.62
C CYS A 631 -32.94 -10.19 9.17
N ILE A 632 -31.83 -9.73 9.73
CA ILE A 632 -31.66 -8.34 10.22
C ILE A 632 -31.75 -7.38 9.04
N SER A 633 -30.96 -7.63 7.99
CA SER A 633 -30.93 -6.82 6.77
C SER A 633 -32.28 -6.83 6.02
N ALA A 634 -32.99 -7.95 6.07
CA ALA A 634 -34.28 -8.09 5.43
C ALA A 634 -35.45 -7.44 6.20
N CYS A 635 -35.28 -7.10 7.48
CA CYS A 635 -36.39 -6.61 8.33
C CYS A 635 -36.63 -5.11 8.13
N PRO A 636 -37.73 -4.67 7.48
CA PRO A 636 -38.02 -3.24 7.28
C PRO A 636 -38.39 -2.52 8.58
N PHE A 637 -38.78 -3.26 9.61
CA PHE A 637 -39.21 -2.73 10.92
C PHE A 637 -38.06 -2.69 11.95
N LYS A 638 -36.85 -3.12 11.56
CA LYS A 638 -35.68 -3.24 12.47
C LYS A 638 -36.02 -4.00 13.77
N ALA A 639 -36.92 -4.97 13.69
CA ALA A 639 -37.44 -5.73 14.83
C ALA A 639 -36.53 -6.88 15.26
N ILE A 640 -35.38 -7.10 14.63
CA ILE A 640 -34.46 -8.19 14.96
C ILE A 640 -33.21 -7.58 15.53
N ILE A 641 -32.90 -7.92 16.78
CA ILE A 641 -31.77 -7.42 17.54
C ILE A 641 -30.81 -8.53 17.91
N LYS A 642 -29.56 -8.16 18.23
CA LYS A 642 -28.55 -9.03 18.84
C LYS A 642 -28.58 -8.83 20.34
N GLU A 643 -28.70 -9.93 21.11
CA GLU A 643 -28.65 -9.98 22.57
C GLU A 643 -27.47 -10.79 23.08
#